data_5025fb94affa6a04ef595a1aa57379ad
#
_entry.id   5025fb94affa6a04ef595a1aa57379ad
#
_cell.length_a   1.000
_cell.length_b   1.000
_cell.length_c   1.000
_cell.angle_alpha   90.00
_cell.angle_beta   90.00
_cell.angle_gamma   90.00
#
_symmetry.space_group_name_H-M   'P 1'
#
loop_
_entity.id
_entity.type
_entity.pdbx_description
1 polymer ?
#
loop_
_entity_poly.entity_id
_entity_poly.type
_entity_poly.pdbx_seq_one_letter_code
_entity_poly.pdbx_strand_id
1 'polypeptide(L)'
;MTVREPRKGGGARACQPKLAKKYIRRASRTTVLRNLLFPLLTKTILFYIIPCMKTSQLPLHTLREAPAEAIISSHQLMMRADLIRKLGNGLYTYMPLGLRAYRKVENIIKEEWNRSGACEFKPTVIVPGEIWKQSGRWDTMGPQMLKAKNRGEQDMVVSPTAEEAFTAISAAGLTSYKQLPINMYQINTKYRDEIRPRYGVMRGREFNMADGYSFNKDDASLDEIYQAYAKAYLRIFKRLGLKVIPVKADTGAMGGSGSEEFMVESTVGDDTLILCSKCGYAANVEKAASFADPAVDNDGNPQKPTDLKPELVETPNVFSIEDMEKFFKSTPKTFIKALIYRVINSTLDLSKAPHCKDLKQTKDGDFAFYPLSYVCVIIRADLDVNEAKLAGALKASEVCLADDEEILKIAQAPHGFVGPLTSLCPIVQDLSVNDMHDAITGAGKAGYHLKHVEPGRDFTAWINTDVRTAKEGDTCCTPGCGGKYHTTKGNELGHIFKLGKKYTQSMGVTYLDENGKAAVPTMGCYGIGVDRVLASIIESFHDDKGILWPMTTAPFQVAIVPIKYDGQMKEAADRLYEELTNAGIEVLLDDRAERPGVKFNDMDLIGFPVRITVGDKNLPNVEVKLRSEQDAQLIPLENASAKVAEIVKAELEKLNG
;
A
#
# COMPACT_ATOMS: atom_id res chain seq x y z
N MET A 1 -21.94 22.42 -59.42
CA MET A 1 -20.71 22.69 -60.19
C MET A 1 -19.77 21.54 -59.97
N THR A 2 -19.51 20.86 -61.01
CA THR A 2 -18.69 19.71 -61.40
C THR A 2 -17.56 19.29 -60.55
N VAL A 3 -17.63 18.02 -60.10
CA VAL A 3 -16.60 17.16 -59.55
C VAL A 3 -15.56 16.81 -60.63
N ARG A 4 -14.28 16.88 -60.36
CA ARG A 4 -13.22 16.24 -61.16
C ARG A 4 -12.46 15.22 -60.28
N GLU A 5 -12.50 13.96 -60.73
CA GLU A 5 -11.64 12.85 -60.21
C GLU A 5 -10.17 13.08 -60.60
N PRO A 6 -9.21 12.61 -59.78
CA PRO A 6 -7.82 12.47 -60.22
C PRO A 6 -7.48 11.03 -60.64
N ARG A 7 -6.66 10.98 -61.68
CA ARG A 7 -6.16 9.83 -62.43
C ARG A 7 -5.32 8.87 -61.61
N LYS A 8 -5.48 7.59 -61.91
CA LYS A 8 -4.59 6.46 -61.55
C LYS A 8 -3.21 6.59 -62.22
N GLY A 9 -2.16 6.21 -61.54
CA GLY A 9 -0.89 5.84 -62.15
C GLY A 9 0.32 5.92 -61.21
N GLY A 10 0.91 4.80 -60.83
CA GLY A 10 2.25 4.75 -60.21
C GLY A 10 2.46 3.54 -59.28
N GLY A 11 2.69 2.36 -59.85
CA GLY A 11 2.92 1.13 -59.09
C GLY A 11 4.20 1.15 -58.26
N ALA A 12 4.09 0.97 -56.97
CA ALA A 12 5.19 0.66 -56.10
C ALA A 12 5.50 -0.86 -56.15
N ARG A 13 6.66 -1.23 -56.66
CA ARG A 13 7.16 -2.60 -56.70
C ARG A 13 7.40 -3.08 -55.27
N ALA A 14 6.70 -4.12 -54.85
CA ALA A 14 6.94 -4.84 -53.64
C ALA A 14 8.34 -5.49 -53.68
N CYS A 15 9.20 -5.12 -52.74
CA CYS A 15 10.50 -5.70 -52.54
C CYS A 15 10.36 -7.12 -51.95
N GLN A 16 10.80 -8.13 -52.68
CA GLN A 16 10.63 -9.53 -52.34
C GLN A 16 11.51 -9.95 -51.15
N PRO A 17 11.00 -10.77 -50.21
CA PRO A 17 11.74 -11.22 -48.98
C PRO A 17 12.81 -12.28 -49.23
N LYS A 18 13.24 -12.57 -50.48
CA LYS A 18 14.22 -13.61 -50.82
C LYS A 18 15.68 -13.21 -50.57
N LEU A 19 16.02 -11.95 -50.47
CA LEU A 19 17.40 -11.49 -50.22
C LEU A 19 17.83 -11.58 -48.75
N ALA A 20 16.91 -11.37 -47.80
CA ALA A 20 17.22 -11.43 -46.37
C ALA A 20 17.60 -12.85 -45.89
N LYS A 21 17.00 -13.90 -46.44
CA LYS A 21 17.30 -15.32 -46.09
C LYS A 21 18.68 -15.80 -46.55
N LYS A 22 19.29 -15.16 -47.56
CA LYS A 22 20.60 -15.54 -48.10
C LYS A 22 21.77 -15.01 -47.25
N TYR A 23 21.55 -13.87 -46.57
CA TYR A 23 22.57 -13.30 -45.67
C TYR A 23 22.55 -13.92 -44.28
N ILE A 24 21.39 -14.32 -43.77
CA ILE A 24 21.28 -14.99 -42.46
C ILE A 24 21.88 -16.41 -42.45
N ARG A 25 21.87 -17.14 -43.60
CA ARG A 25 22.49 -18.49 -43.71
C ARG A 25 24.01 -18.48 -43.86
N ARG A 26 24.64 -17.30 -44.16
CA ARG A 26 26.10 -17.19 -44.31
C ARG A 26 26.79 -16.78 -42.99
N ALA A 27 26.03 -16.18 -42.03
CA ALA A 27 26.55 -15.76 -40.72
C ALA A 27 26.67 -16.91 -39.69
N SER A 28 26.17 -18.11 -39.99
CA SER A 28 26.16 -19.24 -39.04
C SER A 28 27.38 -20.17 -39.08
N ARG A 29 28.47 -19.78 -39.78
CA ARG A 29 29.66 -20.66 -39.96
C ARG A 29 31.00 -20.10 -39.49
N THR A 30 31.04 -19.05 -38.70
CA THR A 30 32.29 -18.57 -38.10
C THR A 30 32.12 -18.27 -36.63
N THR A 31 32.48 -19.23 -35.81
CA THR A 31 32.54 -19.13 -34.32
C THR A 31 33.43 -17.99 -33.84
N VAL A 32 34.36 -17.51 -34.65
CA VAL A 32 35.26 -16.39 -34.34
C VAL A 32 34.57 -15.01 -34.38
N LEU A 33 33.59 -14.81 -35.24
CA LEU A 33 32.81 -13.54 -35.32
C LEU A 33 31.81 -13.42 -34.17
N ARG A 34 31.37 -14.51 -33.59
CA ARG A 34 30.44 -14.51 -32.45
C ARG A 34 31.13 -14.04 -31.14
N ASN A 35 32.40 -14.36 -30.97
CA ASN A 35 33.17 -14.00 -29.77
C ASN A 35 33.75 -12.58 -29.82
N LEU A 36 33.83 -11.93 -30.99
CA LEU A 36 34.30 -10.57 -31.14
C LEU A 36 33.17 -9.51 -31.30
N LEU A 37 32.08 -9.87 -31.94
CA LEU A 37 30.94 -8.94 -32.16
C LEU A 37 29.96 -8.86 -30.98
N PHE A 38 29.78 -9.94 -30.22
CA PHE A 38 28.88 -9.92 -29.05
C PHE A 38 29.39 -9.03 -27.89
N PRO A 39 30.67 -9.03 -27.53
CA PRO A 39 31.20 -8.09 -26.53
C PRO A 39 31.23 -6.64 -27.03
N LEU A 40 31.42 -6.40 -28.34
CA LEU A 40 31.40 -5.04 -28.90
C LEU A 40 29.97 -4.49 -29.01
N LEU A 41 28.98 -5.31 -29.42
CA LEU A 41 27.57 -4.89 -29.45
C LEU A 41 27.00 -4.66 -28.04
N THR A 42 27.34 -5.51 -27.06
CA THR A 42 26.95 -5.30 -25.67
C THR A 42 27.64 -4.08 -25.05
N LYS A 43 28.92 -3.83 -25.34
CA LYS A 43 29.59 -2.59 -24.93
C LYS A 43 28.97 -1.35 -25.60
N THR A 44 28.61 -1.40 -26.88
CA THR A 44 28.04 -0.25 -27.61
C THR A 44 26.59 0.05 -27.17
N ILE A 45 25.82 -0.95 -26.76
CA ILE A 45 24.44 -0.76 -26.25
C ILE A 45 24.45 -0.27 -24.79
N LEU A 46 25.43 -0.68 -23.96
CA LEU A 46 25.57 -0.17 -22.59
C LEU A 46 26.03 1.30 -22.53
N PHE A 47 26.69 1.81 -23.58
CA PHE A 47 27.19 3.20 -23.60
C PHE A 47 26.10 4.28 -23.70
N TYR A 48 24.84 3.93 -23.94
CA TYR A 48 23.78 4.94 -24.15
C TYR A 48 22.94 5.28 -22.90
N ILE A 49 23.21 4.71 -21.72
CA ILE A 49 22.30 4.86 -20.56
C ILE A 49 22.95 5.35 -19.27
N ILE A 50 24.27 5.61 -19.22
CA ILE A 50 24.88 6.16 -18.00
C ILE A 50 25.22 7.63 -18.24
N PRO A 51 24.31 8.58 -17.95
CA PRO A 51 24.68 9.99 -17.98
C PRO A 51 25.59 10.25 -16.78
N CYS A 52 26.89 10.21 -17.00
CA CYS A 52 27.86 10.78 -16.11
C CYS A 52 27.62 12.27 -16.02
N MET A 53 27.71 12.84 -14.85
CA MET A 53 27.28 14.19 -14.63
C MET A 53 28.28 14.93 -13.75
N LYS A 54 28.51 16.19 -14.07
CA LYS A 54 29.23 17.11 -13.20
C LYS A 54 28.23 17.93 -12.40
N THR A 55 28.58 18.30 -11.19
CA THR A 55 27.67 19.07 -10.33
C THR A 55 27.33 20.43 -10.94
N SER A 56 28.24 21.05 -11.71
CA SER A 56 27.95 22.29 -12.45
C SER A 56 26.83 22.16 -13.51
N GLN A 57 26.48 20.95 -13.91
CA GLN A 57 25.42 20.67 -14.87
C GLN A 57 24.05 20.44 -14.17
N LEU A 58 24.04 20.37 -12.84
CA LEU A 58 22.83 20.18 -12.04
C LEU A 58 22.32 21.52 -11.51
N PRO A 59 21.01 21.79 -11.58
CA PRO A 59 20.41 22.93 -10.88
C PRO A 59 20.25 22.60 -9.37
N LEU A 60 21.36 22.21 -8.71
CA LEU A 60 21.39 21.76 -7.33
C LEU A 60 21.28 22.95 -6.36
N HIS A 61 20.33 22.89 -5.45
CA HIS A 61 20.12 23.91 -4.42
C HIS A 61 19.75 23.24 -3.08
N THR A 62 20.77 22.83 -2.33
CA THR A 62 20.60 22.22 -1.00
C THR A 62 20.19 23.28 0.03
N LEU A 63 19.38 22.87 1.00
CA LEU A 63 18.93 23.73 2.09
C LEU A 63 19.65 23.35 3.40
N ARG A 64 20.06 24.38 4.15
CA ARG A 64 20.65 24.17 5.48
C ARG A 64 19.62 23.65 6.47
N GLU A 65 18.41 24.20 6.44
CA GLU A 65 17.31 23.87 7.34
C GLU A 65 16.12 23.34 6.54
N ALA A 66 15.35 22.46 7.15
CA ALA A 66 14.13 21.95 6.55
C ALA A 66 13.02 23.01 6.61
N PRO A 67 12.13 23.09 5.61
CA PRO A 67 10.89 23.88 5.73
C PRO A 67 10.05 23.46 6.94
N ALA A 68 9.38 24.41 7.59
CA ALA A 68 8.61 24.15 8.82
C ALA A 68 7.49 23.09 8.67
N GLU A 69 6.94 22.95 7.47
CA GLU A 69 5.93 21.93 7.17
C GLU A 69 6.49 20.50 7.01
N ALA A 70 7.81 20.34 6.88
CA ALA A 70 8.44 19.04 6.76
C ALA A 70 8.68 18.44 8.16
N ILE A 71 7.79 17.54 8.58
CA ILE A 71 7.76 17.00 9.95
C ILE A 71 8.63 15.76 10.09
N ILE A 72 8.51 14.79 9.15
CA ILE A 72 9.23 13.52 9.19
C ILE A 72 10.58 13.60 8.47
N SER A 73 11.51 12.71 8.83
CA SER A 73 12.89 12.71 8.33
C SER A 73 12.97 12.64 6.81
N SER A 74 12.21 11.74 6.17
CA SER A 74 12.21 11.63 4.71
C SER A 74 11.77 12.91 4.02
N HIS A 75 10.71 13.57 4.49
CA HIS A 75 10.24 14.84 3.93
C HIS A 75 11.30 15.95 4.09
N GLN A 76 11.88 16.05 5.29
CA GLN A 76 12.95 17.03 5.57
C GLN A 76 14.16 16.81 4.66
N LEU A 77 14.65 15.58 4.58
CA LEU A 77 15.84 15.25 3.80
C LEU A 77 15.61 15.40 2.29
N MET A 78 14.45 14.97 1.78
CA MET A 78 14.12 15.13 0.36
C MET A 78 14.08 16.61 -0.06
N MET A 79 13.54 17.50 0.78
CA MET A 79 13.53 18.94 0.53
C MET A 79 14.93 19.55 0.66
N ARG A 80 15.67 19.21 1.71
CA ARG A 80 17.02 19.74 1.97
C ARG A 80 18.04 19.31 0.92
N ALA A 81 17.99 18.04 0.50
CA ALA A 81 18.88 17.48 -0.53
C ALA A 81 18.47 17.85 -1.97
N ASP A 82 17.45 18.69 -2.13
CA ASP A 82 16.91 19.10 -3.44
C ASP A 82 16.49 17.92 -4.32
N LEU A 83 15.89 16.90 -3.71
CA LEU A 83 15.33 15.76 -4.43
C LEU A 83 13.91 16.07 -4.93
N ILE A 84 13.16 16.87 -4.16
CA ILE A 84 11.83 17.35 -4.50
C ILE A 84 11.67 18.84 -4.16
N ARG A 85 10.76 19.50 -4.90
CA ARG A 85 10.31 20.88 -4.57
C ARG A 85 8.80 20.92 -4.56
N LYS A 86 8.24 21.60 -3.56
CA LYS A 86 6.79 21.79 -3.41
C LYS A 86 6.28 22.76 -4.46
N LEU A 87 5.25 22.35 -5.21
CA LEU A 87 4.51 23.20 -6.13
C LEU A 87 3.19 23.69 -5.51
N GLY A 88 2.55 22.84 -4.73
CA GLY A 88 1.31 23.11 -4.02
C GLY A 88 1.11 22.14 -2.87
N ASN A 89 0.00 22.25 -2.14
CA ASN A 89 -0.30 21.36 -1.04
C ASN A 89 -0.55 19.92 -1.56
N GLY A 90 0.34 18.98 -1.20
CA GLY A 90 0.34 17.60 -1.69
C GLY A 90 0.80 17.44 -3.13
N LEU A 91 1.43 18.47 -3.73
CA LEU A 91 1.94 18.46 -5.10
C LEU A 91 3.44 18.79 -5.09
N TYR A 92 4.26 17.87 -5.60
CA TYR A 92 5.72 17.98 -5.58
C TYR A 92 6.31 17.71 -6.95
N THR A 93 7.39 18.44 -7.28
CA THR A 93 8.19 18.21 -8.47
C THR A 93 9.47 17.46 -8.07
N TYR A 94 9.76 16.36 -8.75
CA TYR A 94 11.05 15.69 -8.62
C TYR A 94 12.14 16.48 -9.31
N MET A 95 13.20 16.79 -8.56
CA MET A 95 14.41 17.40 -9.08
C MET A 95 15.34 16.32 -9.69
N PRO A 96 16.38 16.69 -10.46
CA PRO A 96 17.17 15.70 -11.20
C PRO A 96 17.72 14.53 -10.38
N LEU A 97 18.21 14.76 -9.15
CA LEU A 97 18.69 13.68 -8.28
C LEU A 97 17.55 12.81 -7.76
N GLY A 98 16.44 13.43 -7.34
CA GLY A 98 15.25 12.72 -6.90
C GLY A 98 14.64 11.87 -8.02
N LEU A 99 14.58 12.43 -9.25
CA LEU A 99 14.08 11.70 -10.42
C LEU A 99 14.97 10.50 -10.79
N ARG A 100 16.28 10.60 -10.60
CA ARG A 100 17.18 9.46 -10.82
C ARG A 100 16.91 8.33 -9.84
N ALA A 101 16.80 8.65 -8.55
CA ALA A 101 16.45 7.66 -7.51
C ALA A 101 15.08 7.06 -7.77
N TYR A 102 14.07 7.88 -8.08
CA TYR A 102 12.72 7.45 -8.46
C TYR A 102 12.75 6.43 -9.62
N ARG A 103 13.44 6.73 -10.71
CA ARG A 103 13.54 5.84 -11.88
C ARG A 103 14.21 4.51 -11.56
N LYS A 104 15.13 4.46 -10.60
CA LYS A 104 15.74 3.20 -10.15
C LYS A 104 14.74 2.34 -9.41
N VAL A 105 13.93 2.93 -8.53
CA VAL A 105 12.80 2.22 -7.89
C VAL A 105 11.83 1.70 -8.94
N GLU A 106 11.42 2.56 -9.88
CA GLU A 106 10.54 2.20 -11.01
C GLU A 106 11.10 1.03 -11.82
N ASN A 107 12.39 1.06 -12.18
CA ASN A 107 13.03 0.01 -12.97
C ASN A 107 13.10 -1.33 -12.23
N ILE A 108 13.39 -1.35 -10.94
CA ILE A 108 13.39 -2.58 -10.13
C ILE A 108 11.99 -3.21 -10.12
N ILE A 109 10.93 -2.40 -9.99
CA ILE A 109 9.54 -2.87 -10.05
C ILE A 109 9.25 -3.48 -11.42
N LYS A 110 9.60 -2.79 -12.52
CA LYS A 110 9.41 -3.27 -13.89
C LYS A 110 10.12 -4.60 -14.15
N GLU A 111 11.39 -4.71 -13.74
CA GLU A 111 12.16 -5.93 -13.91
C GLU A 111 11.52 -7.13 -13.23
N GLU A 112 11.06 -6.97 -11.98
CA GLU A 112 10.46 -8.07 -11.22
C GLU A 112 9.05 -8.44 -11.73
N TRP A 113 8.26 -7.46 -12.17
CA TRP A 113 6.95 -7.73 -12.75
C TRP A 113 7.06 -8.36 -14.13
N ASN A 114 7.98 -7.90 -14.98
CA ASN A 114 8.28 -8.55 -16.27
C ASN A 114 8.77 -10.00 -16.06
N ARG A 115 9.60 -10.24 -15.02
CA ARG A 115 10.04 -11.60 -14.64
C ARG A 115 8.87 -12.49 -14.23
N SER A 116 7.82 -11.93 -13.62
CA SER A 116 6.60 -12.66 -13.26
C SER A 116 5.63 -12.87 -14.43
N GLY A 117 5.98 -12.42 -15.65
CA GLY A 117 5.17 -12.60 -16.86
C GLY A 117 4.14 -11.49 -17.09
N ALA A 118 4.19 -10.38 -16.37
CA ALA A 118 3.33 -9.23 -16.62
C ALA A 118 3.83 -8.39 -17.81
N CYS A 119 2.90 -7.78 -18.56
CA CYS A 119 3.19 -6.92 -19.69
C CYS A 119 2.90 -5.45 -19.36
N GLU A 120 3.83 -4.55 -19.69
CA GLU A 120 3.66 -3.12 -19.47
C GLU A 120 2.70 -2.52 -20.49
N PHE A 121 1.74 -1.69 -20.01
CA PHE A 121 0.80 -0.90 -20.80
C PHE A 121 0.93 0.58 -20.42
N LYS A 122 0.44 1.47 -21.27
CA LYS A 122 0.40 2.91 -21.00
C LYS A 122 -1.00 3.48 -21.25
N PRO A 123 -2.00 3.20 -20.40
CA PRO A 123 -3.31 3.82 -20.48
C PRO A 123 -3.26 5.34 -20.24
N THR A 124 -4.35 6.03 -20.59
CA THR A 124 -4.50 7.45 -20.32
C THR A 124 -4.73 7.70 -18.83
N VAL A 125 -4.25 8.83 -18.31
CA VAL A 125 -4.51 9.27 -16.93
C VAL A 125 -5.95 9.81 -16.80
N ILE A 126 -6.41 10.53 -17.83
CA ILE A 126 -7.78 11.04 -17.87
C ILE A 126 -8.62 10.04 -18.66
N VAL A 127 -9.71 9.58 -18.07
CA VAL A 127 -10.61 8.56 -18.62
C VAL A 127 -12.06 9.07 -18.67
N PRO A 128 -12.91 8.52 -19.57
CA PRO A 128 -14.34 8.83 -19.60
C PRO A 128 -15.04 8.44 -18.29
N GLY A 129 -15.96 9.28 -17.82
CA GLY A 129 -16.77 9.00 -16.63
C GLY A 129 -17.70 7.78 -16.79
N GLU A 130 -18.06 7.43 -18.03
CA GLU A 130 -18.88 6.28 -18.37
C GLU A 130 -18.39 4.97 -17.73
N ILE A 131 -17.07 4.69 -17.83
CA ILE A 131 -16.52 3.42 -17.29
C ILE A 131 -16.63 3.34 -15.77
N TRP A 132 -16.58 4.49 -15.09
CA TRP A 132 -16.77 4.59 -13.64
C TRP A 132 -18.25 4.42 -13.23
N LYS A 133 -19.18 4.91 -14.08
CA LYS A 133 -20.63 4.68 -13.91
C LYS A 133 -20.98 3.21 -14.12
N GLN A 134 -20.37 2.54 -15.11
CA GLN A 134 -20.55 1.12 -15.37
C GLN A 134 -20.05 0.24 -14.21
N SER A 135 -18.93 0.57 -13.58
CA SER A 135 -18.42 -0.16 -12.43
C SER A 135 -19.24 0.09 -11.15
N GLY A 136 -20.07 1.11 -11.11
CA GLY A 136 -20.81 1.57 -9.93
C GLY A 136 -19.96 2.39 -8.95
N ARG A 137 -18.72 2.73 -9.33
CA ARG A 137 -17.80 3.48 -8.43
C ARG A 137 -17.84 5.00 -8.62
N TRP A 138 -18.62 5.50 -9.56
CA TRP A 138 -18.76 6.95 -9.81
C TRP A 138 -19.15 7.72 -8.54
N ASP A 139 -20.06 7.18 -7.74
CA ASP A 139 -20.55 7.80 -6.51
C ASP A 139 -19.82 7.29 -5.26
N THR A 140 -19.46 6.00 -5.23
CA THR A 140 -18.85 5.36 -4.05
C THR A 140 -17.40 5.76 -3.80
N MET A 141 -16.64 6.21 -4.83
CA MET A 141 -15.30 6.79 -4.63
C MET A 141 -15.33 8.17 -3.95
N GLY A 142 -16.51 8.78 -3.90
CA GLY A 142 -16.73 10.01 -3.18
C GLY A 142 -15.90 11.20 -3.65
N PRO A 143 -15.57 12.14 -2.74
CA PRO A 143 -14.87 13.39 -3.06
C PRO A 143 -13.37 13.21 -3.38
N GLN A 144 -12.79 12.05 -3.13
CA GLN A 144 -11.38 11.78 -3.48
C GLN A 144 -11.15 11.72 -4.99
N MET A 145 -12.20 11.49 -5.79
CA MET A 145 -12.11 11.41 -7.24
C MET A 145 -12.25 12.80 -7.88
N LEU A 146 -11.20 13.27 -8.55
CA LEU A 146 -11.25 14.53 -9.31
C LEU A 146 -12.04 14.34 -10.60
N LYS A 147 -13.27 14.89 -10.61
CA LYS A 147 -14.20 14.87 -11.73
C LYS A 147 -14.09 16.19 -12.51
N ALA A 148 -14.17 16.10 -13.82
CA ALA A 148 -14.14 17.24 -14.72
C ALA A 148 -15.11 17.04 -15.90
N LYS A 149 -15.39 18.10 -16.66
CA LYS A 149 -16.09 18.01 -17.92
C LYS A 149 -15.18 18.44 -19.07
N ASN A 150 -15.26 17.73 -20.19
CA ASN A 150 -14.60 18.17 -21.41
C ASN A 150 -15.40 19.24 -22.12
N ARG A 151 -14.91 19.79 -23.27
CA ARG A 151 -15.61 20.82 -24.02
C ARG A 151 -16.95 20.36 -24.60
N GLY A 152 -17.18 19.05 -24.72
CA GLY A 152 -18.45 18.45 -25.17
C GLY A 152 -19.37 18.08 -24.01
N GLU A 153 -19.16 18.65 -22.81
CA GLU A 153 -19.93 18.40 -21.58
C GLU A 153 -19.93 16.92 -21.09
N GLN A 154 -19.02 16.10 -21.60
CA GLN A 154 -18.88 14.72 -21.17
C GLN A 154 -18.09 14.65 -19.86
N ASP A 155 -18.54 13.79 -18.96
CA ASP A 155 -17.87 13.54 -17.69
C ASP A 155 -16.52 12.85 -17.92
N MET A 156 -15.48 13.38 -17.27
CA MET A 156 -14.12 12.88 -17.30
C MET A 156 -13.61 12.71 -15.87
N VAL A 157 -12.67 11.80 -15.68
CA VAL A 157 -12.04 11.52 -14.37
C VAL A 157 -10.52 11.55 -14.54
N VAL A 158 -9.83 12.23 -13.62
CA VAL A 158 -8.41 11.99 -13.40
C VAL A 158 -8.29 10.75 -12.51
N SER A 159 -7.77 9.65 -13.05
CA SER A 159 -7.86 8.32 -12.47
C SER A 159 -7.19 8.22 -11.07
N PRO A 160 -7.94 7.94 -10.01
CA PRO A 160 -7.36 7.62 -8.68
C PRO A 160 -6.79 6.19 -8.61
N THR A 161 -7.22 5.32 -9.51
CA THR A 161 -6.83 3.92 -9.75
C THR A 161 -7.30 3.52 -11.15
N ALA A 162 -7.03 2.32 -11.66
CA ALA A 162 -7.28 2.01 -13.07
C ALA A 162 -7.99 0.66 -13.33
N GLU A 163 -8.73 0.10 -12.35
CA GLU A 163 -9.51 -1.13 -12.51
C GLU A 163 -10.45 -1.01 -13.72
N GLU A 164 -11.18 0.11 -13.83
CA GLU A 164 -12.12 0.36 -14.92
C GLU A 164 -11.44 0.44 -16.28
N ALA A 165 -10.30 1.13 -16.35
CA ALA A 165 -9.56 1.30 -17.60
C ALA A 165 -9.02 -0.04 -18.11
N PHE A 166 -8.43 -0.86 -17.24
CA PHE A 166 -7.90 -2.18 -17.63
C PHE A 166 -9.01 -3.18 -17.93
N THR A 167 -10.14 -3.10 -17.22
CA THR A 167 -11.33 -3.92 -17.52
C THR A 167 -11.89 -3.58 -18.89
N ALA A 168 -11.99 -2.29 -19.27
CA ALA A 168 -12.43 -1.85 -20.58
C ALA A 168 -11.46 -2.28 -21.69
N ILE A 169 -10.13 -2.18 -21.47
CA ILE A 169 -9.12 -2.67 -22.40
C ILE A 169 -9.26 -4.18 -22.63
N SER A 170 -9.45 -4.95 -21.55
CA SER A 170 -9.63 -6.39 -21.62
C SER A 170 -10.92 -6.77 -22.33
N ALA A 171 -12.03 -6.08 -22.08
CA ALA A 171 -13.31 -6.28 -22.75
C ALA A 171 -13.21 -6.17 -24.28
N ALA A 172 -12.38 -5.24 -24.78
CA ALA A 172 -12.20 -5.01 -26.21
C ALA A 172 -11.47 -6.16 -26.93
N GLY A 173 -10.70 -6.99 -26.22
CA GLY A 173 -9.83 -8.00 -26.82
C GLY A 173 -10.08 -9.44 -26.37
N LEU A 174 -10.73 -9.67 -25.25
CA LEU A 174 -10.92 -10.99 -24.65
C LEU A 174 -12.15 -11.68 -25.26
N THR A 175 -11.91 -12.78 -25.98
CA THR A 175 -12.98 -13.55 -26.66
C THR A 175 -12.97 -15.03 -26.29
N SER A 176 -11.84 -15.59 -25.84
CA SER A 176 -11.66 -17.02 -25.62
C SER A 176 -10.80 -17.31 -24.37
N TYR A 177 -11.11 -18.40 -23.67
CA TYR A 177 -10.33 -18.90 -22.55
C TYR A 177 -8.83 -19.11 -22.87
N LYS A 178 -8.49 -19.36 -24.15
CA LYS A 178 -7.10 -19.54 -24.59
C LYS A 178 -6.23 -18.28 -24.44
N GLN A 179 -6.87 -17.13 -24.25
CA GLN A 179 -6.18 -15.86 -24.03
C GLN A 179 -5.88 -15.61 -22.53
N LEU A 180 -6.46 -16.41 -21.64
CA LEU A 180 -6.31 -16.30 -20.19
C LEU A 180 -5.18 -17.20 -19.65
N PRO A 181 -4.43 -16.80 -18.62
CA PRO A 181 -4.56 -15.51 -17.95
C PRO A 181 -3.97 -14.35 -18.75
N ILE A 182 -4.57 -13.17 -18.65
CA ILE A 182 -4.01 -11.89 -19.10
C ILE A 182 -3.42 -11.20 -17.87
N ASN A 183 -2.15 -10.78 -17.94
CA ASN A 183 -1.47 -10.09 -16.86
C ASN A 183 -0.84 -8.81 -17.39
N MET A 184 -1.39 -7.67 -16.99
CA MET A 184 -1.03 -6.33 -17.47
C MET A 184 -0.66 -5.43 -16.31
N TYR A 185 0.23 -4.46 -16.54
CA TYR A 185 0.52 -3.42 -15.56
C TYR A 185 0.85 -2.08 -16.21
N GLN A 186 0.80 -1.04 -15.41
CA GLN A 186 1.33 0.28 -15.74
C GLN A 186 2.14 0.85 -14.59
N ILE A 187 3.02 1.82 -14.87
CA ILE A 187 3.49 2.79 -13.89
C ILE A 187 3.07 4.14 -14.39
N ASN A 188 2.13 4.76 -13.69
CA ASN A 188 1.46 5.95 -14.18
C ASN A 188 0.97 6.85 -13.05
N THR A 189 0.79 8.13 -13.37
CA THR A 189 0.28 9.13 -12.44
C THR A 189 -1.15 8.82 -12.02
N LYS A 190 -1.42 9.00 -10.74
CA LYS A 190 -2.73 8.95 -10.10
C LYS A 190 -3.00 10.26 -9.39
N TYR A 191 -4.27 10.59 -9.23
CA TYR A 191 -4.68 11.73 -8.44
C TYR A 191 -5.77 11.31 -7.45
N ARG A 192 -5.55 11.63 -6.17
CA ARG A 192 -6.56 11.50 -5.11
C ARG A 192 -6.64 12.82 -4.36
N ASP A 193 -7.84 13.40 -4.30
CA ASP A 193 -8.04 14.69 -3.60
C ASP A 193 -8.06 14.49 -2.09
N GLU A 194 -6.89 14.15 -1.55
CA GLU A 194 -6.68 13.97 -0.13
C GLU A 194 -6.99 15.27 0.63
N ILE A 195 -7.86 15.19 1.63
CA ILE A 195 -8.24 16.35 2.46
C ILE A 195 -7.02 16.89 3.20
N ARG A 196 -6.17 16.01 3.73
CA ARG A 196 -4.97 16.36 4.52
C ARG A 196 -3.74 15.64 3.97
N PRO A 197 -3.19 16.08 2.83
CA PRO A 197 -1.92 15.56 2.36
C PRO A 197 -0.82 15.91 3.35
N ARG A 198 0.08 14.96 3.61
CA ARG A 198 1.12 15.07 4.64
C ARG A 198 2.36 14.28 4.26
N TYR A 199 3.49 14.60 4.91
CA TYR A 199 4.72 13.84 4.79
C TYR A 199 5.34 13.85 3.38
N GLY A 200 5.23 14.98 2.67
CA GLY A 200 5.82 15.12 1.34
C GLY A 200 5.17 14.18 0.32
N VAL A 201 6.01 13.43 -0.39
CA VAL A 201 5.56 12.46 -1.40
C VAL A 201 5.08 11.12 -0.81
N MET A 202 5.17 10.93 0.51
CA MET A 202 4.65 9.73 1.15
C MET A 202 3.11 9.65 1.08
N ARG A 203 2.43 10.82 1.20
CA ARG A 203 0.97 10.95 1.05
C ARG A 203 0.60 12.25 0.37
N GLY A 204 0.94 12.35 -0.92
CA GLY A 204 0.57 13.45 -1.81
C GLY A 204 -0.81 13.27 -2.44
N ARG A 205 -1.28 14.31 -3.14
CA ARG A 205 -2.50 14.27 -3.97
C ARG A 205 -2.21 13.67 -5.35
N GLU A 206 -1.12 14.10 -5.98
CA GLU A 206 -0.61 13.50 -7.22
C GLU A 206 0.57 12.61 -6.87
N PHE A 207 0.56 11.38 -7.36
CA PHE A 207 1.59 10.38 -7.11
C PHE A 207 1.63 9.35 -8.24
N ASN A 208 2.72 8.60 -8.32
CA ASN A 208 2.87 7.54 -9.29
C ASN A 208 2.65 6.18 -8.62
N MET A 209 1.83 5.37 -9.26
CA MET A 209 1.55 4.01 -8.84
C MET A 209 1.99 3.03 -9.92
N ALA A 210 2.72 2.02 -9.52
CA ALA A 210 2.82 0.79 -10.28
C ALA A 210 1.57 -0.03 -9.94
N ASP A 211 0.67 -0.21 -10.89
CA ASP A 211 -0.57 -0.93 -10.71
C ASP A 211 -0.75 -1.99 -11.79
N GLY A 212 -0.84 -3.25 -11.33
CA GLY A 212 -1.03 -4.44 -12.13
C GLY A 212 -2.44 -5.00 -12.03
N TYR A 213 -2.90 -5.66 -13.11
CA TYR A 213 -4.24 -6.22 -13.22
C TYR A 213 -4.16 -7.56 -13.93
N SER A 214 -4.75 -8.59 -13.32
CA SER A 214 -4.85 -9.91 -13.96
C SER A 214 -6.30 -10.29 -14.22
N PHE A 215 -6.54 -10.95 -15.36
CA PHE A 215 -7.81 -11.54 -15.73
C PHE A 215 -7.60 -13.03 -15.90
N ASN A 216 -8.38 -13.82 -15.18
CA ASN A 216 -8.17 -15.24 -14.99
C ASN A 216 -9.45 -16.02 -15.29
N LYS A 217 -9.33 -17.28 -15.72
CA LYS A 217 -10.50 -18.12 -16.02
C LYS A 217 -11.28 -18.52 -14.77
N ASP A 218 -10.58 -18.70 -13.65
CA ASP A 218 -11.11 -19.15 -12.37
C ASP A 218 -10.27 -18.67 -11.18
N ASP A 219 -10.71 -18.97 -9.97
CA ASP A 219 -10.03 -18.56 -8.74
C ASP A 219 -8.67 -19.28 -8.55
N ALA A 220 -8.52 -20.51 -9.04
CA ALA A 220 -7.24 -21.23 -8.98
C ALA A 220 -6.17 -20.53 -9.83
N SER A 221 -6.53 -20.13 -11.06
CA SER A 221 -5.65 -19.34 -11.93
C SER A 221 -5.35 -17.97 -11.35
N LEU A 222 -6.32 -17.32 -10.68
CA LEU A 222 -6.11 -16.08 -9.95
C LEU A 222 -5.11 -16.28 -8.81
N ASP A 223 -5.21 -17.37 -8.06
CA ASP A 223 -4.32 -17.67 -6.94
C ASP A 223 -2.87 -17.84 -7.39
N GLU A 224 -2.65 -18.50 -8.53
CA GLU A 224 -1.30 -18.65 -9.11
C GLU A 224 -0.65 -17.28 -9.40
N ILE A 225 -1.38 -16.39 -10.07
CA ILE A 225 -0.90 -15.05 -10.39
C ILE A 225 -0.71 -14.21 -9.12
N TYR A 226 -1.66 -14.30 -8.18
CA TYR A 226 -1.57 -13.62 -6.88
C TYR A 226 -0.29 -14.00 -6.13
N GLN A 227 0.02 -15.29 -6.04
CA GLN A 227 1.24 -15.77 -5.39
C GLN A 227 2.52 -15.36 -6.16
N ALA A 228 2.46 -15.27 -7.49
CA ALA A 228 3.57 -14.79 -8.29
C ALA A 228 3.88 -13.30 -7.98
N TYR A 229 2.84 -12.47 -7.86
CA TYR A 229 2.99 -11.07 -7.44
C TYR A 229 3.48 -10.95 -6.01
N ALA A 230 2.94 -11.70 -5.05
CA ALA A 230 3.41 -11.68 -3.66
C ALA A 230 4.92 -11.97 -3.57
N LYS A 231 5.40 -12.98 -4.31
CA LYS A 231 6.84 -13.29 -4.40
C LYS A 231 7.63 -12.17 -5.09
N ALA A 232 7.08 -11.54 -6.14
CA ALA A 232 7.72 -10.43 -6.82
C ALA A 232 7.87 -9.22 -5.89
N TYR A 233 6.85 -8.88 -5.09
CA TYR A 233 6.90 -7.81 -4.10
C TYR A 233 8.02 -8.03 -3.09
N LEU A 234 8.15 -9.23 -2.53
CA LEU A 234 9.24 -9.55 -1.60
C LEU A 234 10.62 -9.36 -2.24
N ARG A 235 10.79 -9.72 -3.51
CA ARG A 235 12.06 -9.50 -4.24
C ARG A 235 12.29 -8.02 -4.51
N ILE A 236 11.26 -7.27 -4.92
CA ILE A 236 11.34 -5.82 -5.13
C ILE A 236 11.84 -5.13 -3.87
N PHE A 237 11.16 -5.34 -2.74
CA PHE A 237 11.51 -4.67 -1.49
C PHE A 237 12.87 -5.10 -0.94
N LYS A 238 13.26 -6.39 -1.09
CA LYS A 238 14.63 -6.85 -0.79
C LYS A 238 15.67 -6.09 -1.60
N ARG A 239 15.48 -5.97 -2.92
CA ARG A 239 16.38 -5.23 -3.82
C ARG A 239 16.46 -3.74 -3.50
N LEU A 240 15.40 -3.17 -2.94
CA LEU A 240 15.34 -1.79 -2.44
C LEU A 240 15.93 -1.63 -1.03
N GLY A 241 16.39 -2.73 -0.40
CA GLY A 241 16.94 -2.73 0.95
C GLY A 241 15.88 -2.73 2.06
N LEU A 242 14.59 -2.74 1.72
CA LEU A 242 13.49 -2.66 2.68
C LEU A 242 13.09 -4.04 3.19
N LYS A 243 12.96 -4.17 4.50
CA LYS A 243 12.40 -5.35 5.16
C LYS A 243 10.90 -5.16 5.32
N VAL A 244 10.11 -5.80 4.47
CA VAL A 244 8.65 -5.72 4.54
C VAL A 244 8.05 -6.93 5.23
N ILE A 245 6.89 -6.70 5.84
CA ILE A 245 6.05 -7.71 6.49
C ILE A 245 4.77 -7.80 5.68
N PRO A 246 4.48 -8.94 5.01
CA PRO A 246 3.17 -9.19 4.43
C PRO A 246 2.14 -9.34 5.55
N VAL A 247 1.09 -8.54 5.53
CA VAL A 247 0.02 -8.56 6.53
C VAL A 247 -1.33 -8.79 5.88
N LYS A 248 -2.20 -9.54 6.54
CA LYS A 248 -3.60 -9.66 6.10
C LYS A 248 -4.31 -8.34 6.28
N ALA A 249 -5.04 -7.92 5.27
CA ALA A 249 -5.72 -6.64 5.21
C ALA A 249 -7.21 -6.78 4.90
N ASP A 250 -7.98 -5.74 5.17
CA ASP A 250 -9.35 -5.64 4.69
C ASP A 250 -9.38 -5.24 3.21
N THR A 251 -10.40 -5.68 2.47
CA THR A 251 -10.54 -5.35 1.06
C THR A 251 -11.16 -3.98 0.80
N GLY A 252 -11.79 -3.40 1.82
CA GLY A 252 -12.40 -2.07 1.78
C GLY A 252 -13.30 -1.82 0.58
N ALA A 253 -13.27 -0.61 0.07
CA ALA A 253 -14.05 -0.18 -1.11
C ALA A 253 -13.65 -0.92 -2.40
N MET A 254 -12.44 -1.51 -2.47
CA MET A 254 -12.00 -2.31 -3.61
C MET A 254 -12.85 -3.58 -3.74
N GLY A 255 -13.24 -4.20 -2.62
CA GLY A 255 -13.99 -5.44 -2.56
C GLY A 255 -13.14 -6.66 -2.94
N GLY A 256 -13.77 -7.83 -2.99
CA GLY A 256 -13.09 -9.08 -3.29
C GLY A 256 -13.10 -10.06 -2.12
N SER A 257 -12.35 -11.17 -2.26
CA SER A 257 -12.34 -12.27 -1.28
C SER A 257 -11.14 -12.26 -0.33
N GLY A 258 -10.14 -11.41 -0.59
CA GLY A 258 -8.96 -11.30 0.26
C GLY A 258 -7.93 -10.30 -0.28
N SER A 259 -7.11 -9.80 0.64
CA SER A 259 -6.01 -8.90 0.31
C SER A 259 -4.85 -9.03 1.29
N GLU A 260 -3.66 -8.63 0.84
CA GLU A 260 -2.44 -8.55 1.63
C GLU A 260 -1.72 -7.25 1.35
N GLU A 261 -1.31 -6.56 2.43
CA GLU A 261 -0.46 -5.38 2.39
C GLU A 261 0.99 -5.75 2.67
N PHE A 262 1.91 -5.04 2.02
CA PHE A 262 3.35 -5.15 2.27
C PHE A 262 3.79 -3.92 3.05
N MET A 263 3.96 -4.12 4.35
CA MET A 263 4.19 -3.07 5.32
C MET A 263 5.68 -2.97 5.68
N VAL A 264 6.19 -1.75 5.82
CA VAL A 264 7.48 -1.50 6.47
C VAL A 264 7.22 -0.89 7.84
N GLU A 265 7.90 -1.42 8.87
CA GLU A 265 7.84 -0.83 10.21
C GLU A 265 8.38 0.60 10.18
N SER A 266 7.64 1.51 10.78
CA SER A 266 7.98 2.93 10.82
C SER A 266 7.33 3.61 12.01
N THR A 267 8.08 4.36 12.78
CA THR A 267 7.56 5.13 13.93
C THR A 267 6.56 6.22 13.54
N VAL A 268 6.59 6.62 12.26
CA VAL A 268 5.68 7.62 11.68
C VAL A 268 4.60 6.99 10.80
N GLY A 269 4.44 5.66 10.87
CA GLY A 269 3.43 4.93 10.10
C GLY A 269 2.00 5.26 10.53
N ASP A 270 1.08 5.28 9.57
CA ASP A 270 -0.33 5.53 9.79
C ASP A 270 -1.06 4.30 10.35
N ASP A 271 -0.65 3.10 9.93
CA ASP A 271 -1.32 1.86 10.25
C ASP A 271 -0.76 1.21 11.52
N THR A 272 -1.63 0.51 12.24
CA THR A 272 -1.24 -0.30 13.40
C THR A 272 -1.20 -1.76 12.98
N LEU A 273 -0.04 -2.39 13.17
CA LEU A 273 0.21 -3.80 12.86
C LEU A 273 0.13 -4.64 14.12
N ILE A 274 -0.53 -5.78 14.02
CA ILE A 274 -0.64 -6.79 15.06
C ILE A 274 0.25 -7.97 14.64
N LEU A 275 1.27 -8.23 15.42
CA LEU A 275 2.31 -9.20 15.09
C LEU A 275 2.44 -10.26 16.19
N CYS A 276 2.63 -11.52 15.80
CA CYS A 276 2.97 -12.60 16.72
C CYS A 276 4.40 -13.07 16.50
N SER A 277 5.26 -12.86 17.50
CA SER A 277 6.67 -13.26 17.44
C SER A 277 6.88 -14.78 17.40
N LYS A 278 5.87 -15.57 17.84
CA LYS A 278 6.00 -17.03 17.96
C LYS A 278 5.69 -17.76 16.64
N CYS A 279 4.66 -17.38 15.91
CA CYS A 279 4.26 -18.07 14.68
C CYS A 279 4.39 -17.23 13.40
N GLY A 280 4.78 -15.94 13.52
CA GLY A 280 4.87 -15.03 12.39
C GLY A 280 3.52 -14.52 11.87
N TYR A 281 2.41 -14.72 12.60
CA TYR A 281 1.14 -14.09 12.23
C TYR A 281 1.30 -12.58 12.20
N ALA A 282 0.82 -11.97 11.12
CA ALA A 282 0.84 -10.53 10.90
C ALA A 282 -0.46 -10.08 10.25
N ALA A 283 -1.05 -9.01 10.77
CA ALA A 283 -2.26 -8.41 10.19
C ALA A 283 -2.33 -6.92 10.52
N ASN A 284 -2.98 -6.13 9.66
CA ASN A 284 -3.43 -4.79 10.01
C ASN A 284 -4.50 -4.90 11.10
N VAL A 285 -4.53 -3.95 12.05
CA VAL A 285 -5.49 -3.96 13.17
C VAL A 285 -6.93 -4.08 12.70
N GLU A 286 -7.27 -3.51 11.55
CA GLU A 286 -8.60 -3.59 10.93
C GLU A 286 -9.04 -5.02 10.60
N LYS A 287 -8.08 -5.94 10.42
CA LYS A 287 -8.33 -7.34 10.06
C LYS A 287 -7.82 -8.34 11.09
N ALA A 288 -7.01 -7.90 12.04
CA ALA A 288 -6.39 -8.79 13.00
C ALA A 288 -7.44 -9.53 13.86
N ALA A 289 -7.41 -10.85 13.83
CA ALA A 289 -8.20 -11.69 14.73
C ALA A 289 -7.37 -12.03 15.97
N SER A 290 -8.03 -12.23 17.11
CA SER A 290 -7.39 -12.69 18.34
C SER A 290 -8.34 -13.57 19.14
N PHE A 291 -7.80 -14.45 19.98
CA PHE A 291 -8.60 -15.13 20.97
C PHE A 291 -8.83 -14.22 22.18
N ALA A 292 -10.09 -14.04 22.58
CA ALA A 292 -10.39 -13.43 23.86
C ALA A 292 -9.89 -14.37 24.98
N ASP A 293 -9.30 -13.81 26.02
CA ASP A 293 -9.11 -14.58 27.25
C ASP A 293 -10.50 -15.04 27.74
N PRO A 294 -10.63 -16.23 28.34
CA PRO A 294 -11.91 -16.71 28.85
C PRO A 294 -12.57 -15.70 29.76
N ALA A 295 -13.90 -15.66 29.74
CA ALA A 295 -14.67 -14.88 30.71
C ALA A 295 -14.48 -15.46 32.11
N VAL A 296 -14.11 -14.60 33.06
CA VAL A 296 -13.84 -15.00 34.45
C VAL A 296 -14.71 -14.20 35.41
N ASP A 297 -15.02 -14.82 36.54
CA ASP A 297 -15.67 -14.17 37.68
C ASP A 297 -14.68 -13.23 38.43
N ASN A 298 -15.13 -12.67 39.56
CA ASN A 298 -14.32 -11.76 40.35
C ASN A 298 -13.10 -12.43 41.03
N ASP A 299 -13.16 -13.74 41.21
CA ASP A 299 -12.09 -14.55 41.80
C ASP A 299 -11.11 -15.07 40.72
N GLY A 300 -11.35 -14.79 39.45
CA GLY A 300 -10.54 -15.23 38.32
C GLY A 300 -10.86 -16.64 37.83
N ASN A 301 -11.95 -17.25 38.28
CA ASN A 301 -12.39 -18.55 37.81
C ASN A 301 -13.24 -18.42 36.55
N PRO A 302 -13.29 -19.43 35.66
CA PRO A 302 -14.22 -19.45 34.54
C PRO A 302 -15.66 -19.26 35.02
N GLN A 303 -16.37 -18.34 34.37
CA GLN A 303 -17.78 -18.09 34.67
C GLN A 303 -18.62 -19.37 34.46
N LYS A 304 -19.69 -19.53 35.24
CA LYS A 304 -20.56 -20.70 35.18
C LYS A 304 -21.98 -20.26 34.87
N PRO A 305 -22.72 -21.07 34.08
CA PRO A 305 -24.13 -20.82 33.82
C PRO A 305 -24.94 -20.68 35.11
N THR A 306 -25.91 -19.77 35.10
CA THR A 306 -26.85 -19.58 36.22
C THR A 306 -28.26 -19.86 35.80
N ASP A 307 -29.04 -20.50 36.71
CA ASP A 307 -30.48 -20.71 36.55
C ASP A 307 -31.31 -19.51 37.05
N LEU A 308 -30.66 -18.52 37.64
CA LEU A 308 -31.30 -17.29 38.08
C LEU A 308 -31.86 -16.52 36.88
N LYS A 309 -33.05 -15.95 37.03
CA LYS A 309 -33.63 -15.06 36.02
C LYS A 309 -33.02 -13.69 36.07
N PRO A 310 -33.00 -12.95 34.96
CA PRO A 310 -32.52 -11.57 34.95
C PRO A 310 -33.20 -10.74 36.04
N GLU A 311 -32.39 -10.10 36.89
CA GLU A 311 -32.82 -9.24 37.98
C GLU A 311 -32.58 -7.78 37.63
N LEU A 312 -33.63 -6.96 37.76
CA LEU A 312 -33.53 -5.50 37.53
C LEU A 312 -32.95 -4.81 38.78
N VAL A 313 -31.83 -4.16 38.62
CA VAL A 313 -31.12 -3.45 39.70
C VAL A 313 -31.15 -1.94 39.41
N GLU A 314 -31.57 -1.16 40.40
CA GLU A 314 -31.50 0.31 40.31
C GLU A 314 -30.05 0.78 40.48
N THR A 315 -29.56 1.55 39.50
CA THR A 315 -28.15 1.99 39.39
C THR A 315 -28.11 3.47 39.06
N PRO A 316 -28.47 4.36 39.98
CA PRO A 316 -28.51 5.79 39.75
C PRO A 316 -27.09 6.32 39.51
N ASN A 317 -26.91 7.12 38.43
CA ASN A 317 -25.63 7.72 38.04
C ASN A 317 -24.52 6.73 37.67
N VAL A 318 -24.84 5.51 37.23
CA VAL A 318 -23.90 4.50 36.76
C VAL A 318 -23.99 4.45 35.22
N PHE A 319 -23.11 5.18 34.53
CA PHE A 319 -23.15 5.33 33.07
C PHE A 319 -21.96 4.66 32.36
N SER A 320 -20.82 4.63 33.03
CA SER A 320 -19.58 4.09 32.46
C SER A 320 -19.28 2.69 33.00
N ILE A 321 -18.37 1.98 32.33
CA ILE A 321 -17.88 0.68 32.82
C ILE A 321 -17.18 0.84 34.16
N GLU A 322 -16.43 1.91 34.38
CA GLU A 322 -15.77 2.23 35.65
C GLU A 322 -16.79 2.47 36.79
N ASP A 323 -17.94 3.07 36.48
CA ASP A 323 -19.03 3.21 37.48
C ASP A 323 -19.66 1.87 37.79
N MET A 324 -19.86 1.02 36.78
CA MET A 324 -20.34 -0.35 36.98
C MET A 324 -19.40 -1.18 37.84
N GLU A 325 -18.07 -1.10 37.62
CA GLU A 325 -17.07 -1.78 38.45
C GLU A 325 -17.18 -1.40 39.93
N LYS A 326 -17.30 -0.10 40.19
CA LYS A 326 -17.44 0.43 41.57
C LYS A 326 -18.76 0.01 42.21
N PHE A 327 -19.86 0.10 41.46
CA PHE A 327 -21.21 -0.20 41.97
C PHE A 327 -21.41 -1.69 42.25
N PHE A 328 -21.09 -2.54 41.26
CA PHE A 328 -21.28 -3.99 41.38
C PHE A 328 -20.10 -4.69 42.06
N LYS A 329 -18.97 -3.97 42.30
CA LYS A 329 -17.71 -4.52 42.82
C LYS A 329 -17.26 -5.73 42.00
N SER A 330 -17.32 -5.59 40.67
CA SER A 330 -17.08 -6.64 39.71
C SER A 330 -16.17 -6.15 38.59
N THR A 331 -15.50 -7.06 37.87
CA THR A 331 -14.58 -6.71 36.79
C THR A 331 -15.34 -6.50 35.47
N PRO A 332 -14.78 -5.72 34.51
CA PRO A 332 -15.38 -5.55 33.19
C PRO A 332 -15.59 -6.86 32.42
N LYS A 333 -14.91 -7.93 32.79
CA LYS A 333 -15.06 -9.26 32.18
C LYS A 333 -16.40 -9.93 32.50
N THR A 334 -17.14 -9.41 33.49
CA THR A 334 -18.49 -9.88 33.84
C THR A 334 -19.61 -9.04 33.22
N PHE A 335 -19.24 -7.97 32.49
CA PHE A 335 -20.22 -7.06 31.91
C PHE A 335 -20.34 -7.27 30.40
N ILE A 336 -21.57 -7.24 29.88
CA ILE A 336 -21.87 -7.15 28.44
C ILE A 336 -22.18 -5.69 28.12
N LYS A 337 -21.34 -5.09 27.30
CA LYS A 337 -21.51 -3.75 26.74
C LYS A 337 -22.35 -3.85 25.47
N ALA A 338 -23.40 -3.04 25.35
CA ALA A 338 -24.25 -2.95 24.17
C ALA A 338 -24.12 -1.57 23.53
N LEU A 339 -23.79 -1.55 22.23
CA LEU A 339 -23.51 -0.36 21.44
C LEU A 339 -24.41 -0.32 20.21
N ILE A 340 -25.02 0.82 19.93
CA ILE A 340 -25.83 1.03 18.72
C ILE A 340 -24.95 1.61 17.63
N TYR A 341 -24.90 0.91 16.48
CA TYR A 341 -24.22 1.37 15.28
C TYR A 341 -25.21 1.67 14.17
N ARG A 342 -25.04 2.82 13.52
CA ARG A 342 -25.68 3.15 12.25
C ARG A 342 -24.95 2.42 11.13
N VAL A 343 -25.72 1.83 10.20
CA VAL A 343 -25.22 1.00 9.09
C VAL A 343 -25.55 1.68 7.77
N ILE A 344 -24.57 1.83 6.91
CA ILE A 344 -24.67 2.53 5.62
C ILE A 344 -24.53 1.53 4.47
N ASN A 345 -25.54 1.48 3.60
CA ASN A 345 -25.53 0.69 2.36
C ASN A 345 -25.24 -0.82 2.57
N SER A 346 -25.84 -1.44 3.58
CA SER A 346 -25.73 -2.89 3.75
C SER A 346 -26.53 -3.64 2.67
N THR A 347 -25.95 -4.75 2.19
CA THR A 347 -26.60 -5.67 1.23
C THR A 347 -27.20 -6.90 1.90
N LEU A 348 -27.23 -6.95 3.23
CA LEU A 348 -27.82 -8.06 3.98
C LEU A 348 -29.35 -8.05 3.96
N ASP A 349 -29.93 -9.23 3.88
CA ASP A 349 -31.38 -9.45 3.94
C ASP A 349 -31.87 -9.50 5.40
N LEU A 350 -32.51 -8.41 5.83
CA LEU A 350 -33.08 -8.27 7.16
C LEU A 350 -34.21 -9.24 7.47
N SER A 351 -34.90 -9.80 6.48
CA SER A 351 -35.98 -10.76 6.71
C SER A 351 -35.53 -12.01 7.50
N LYS A 352 -34.22 -12.22 7.55
CA LYS A 352 -33.59 -13.31 8.32
C LYS A 352 -33.20 -12.94 9.74
N ALA A 353 -33.35 -11.68 10.14
CA ALA A 353 -33.00 -11.23 11.48
C ALA A 353 -34.10 -11.59 12.50
N PRO A 354 -33.78 -12.25 13.62
CA PRO A 354 -34.77 -12.82 14.54
C PRO A 354 -35.81 -11.81 15.10
N HIS A 355 -35.39 -10.57 15.33
CA HIS A 355 -36.20 -9.53 15.98
C HIS A 355 -36.87 -8.55 15.01
N CYS A 356 -36.60 -8.62 13.70
CA CYS A 356 -37.16 -7.68 12.72
C CYS A 356 -38.54 -8.05 12.18
N LYS A 357 -39.08 -9.22 12.52
CA LYS A 357 -40.37 -9.70 11.98
C LYS A 357 -41.58 -8.87 12.43
N ASP A 358 -41.48 -8.17 13.55
CA ASP A 358 -42.57 -7.39 14.16
C ASP A 358 -42.42 -5.87 13.98
N LEU A 359 -41.34 -5.41 13.34
CA LEU A 359 -41.12 -4.00 13.08
C LEU A 359 -41.99 -3.53 11.90
N LYS A 360 -43.19 -3.08 12.20
CA LYS A 360 -44.06 -2.43 11.25
C LYS A 360 -43.45 -1.10 10.82
N GLN A 361 -43.43 -0.89 9.51
CA GLN A 361 -43.11 0.42 8.91
C GLN A 361 -44.00 1.49 9.56
N THR A 362 -43.41 2.43 10.30
CA THR A 362 -44.16 3.59 10.80
C THR A 362 -44.47 4.49 9.63
N LYS A 363 -45.66 5.09 9.60
CA LYS A 363 -46.15 5.95 8.51
C LYS A 363 -45.32 7.21 8.30
N ASP A 364 -44.45 7.56 9.22
CA ASP A 364 -43.67 8.81 9.23
C ASP A 364 -42.25 8.67 8.71
N GLY A 365 -41.88 7.53 8.15
CA GLY A 365 -40.61 7.37 7.38
C GLY A 365 -39.31 7.27 8.22
N ASP A 366 -39.32 7.59 9.50
CA ASP A 366 -38.09 7.75 10.30
C ASP A 366 -37.46 6.44 10.80
N PHE A 367 -38.16 5.31 10.74
CA PHE A 367 -37.65 3.99 11.20
C PHE A 367 -38.07 2.82 10.30
N ALA A 368 -37.92 2.96 9.00
CA ALA A 368 -37.98 1.78 8.13
C ALA A 368 -36.63 1.03 8.24
N PHE A 369 -36.60 -0.08 8.98
CA PHE A 369 -35.45 -0.98 9.07
C PHE A 369 -35.15 -1.73 7.76
N TYR A 370 -35.73 -1.32 6.68
CA TYR A 370 -35.42 -1.83 5.36
C TYR A 370 -35.12 -0.65 4.42
N PRO A 371 -33.89 -0.47 3.99
CA PRO A 371 -32.68 -1.29 4.25
C PRO A 371 -32.18 -1.21 5.71
N LEU A 372 -31.31 -2.14 6.11
CA LEU A 372 -30.71 -2.18 7.44
C LEU A 372 -30.05 -0.84 7.78
N SER A 373 -30.56 -0.16 8.81
CA SER A 373 -30.04 1.16 9.20
C SER A 373 -29.27 1.15 10.52
N TYR A 374 -29.61 0.25 11.44
CA TYR A 374 -28.99 0.17 12.77
C TYR A 374 -28.84 -1.28 13.23
N VAL A 375 -27.79 -1.54 14.03
CA VAL A 375 -27.56 -2.79 14.75
C VAL A 375 -27.18 -2.52 16.20
N CYS A 376 -27.52 -3.45 17.09
CA CYS A 376 -27.00 -3.49 18.45
C CYS A 376 -25.82 -4.45 18.51
N VAL A 377 -24.62 -3.93 18.72
CA VAL A 377 -23.41 -4.73 18.90
C VAL A 377 -23.21 -5.02 20.37
N ILE A 378 -23.10 -6.30 20.72
CA ILE A 378 -22.79 -6.72 22.09
C ILE A 378 -21.40 -7.35 22.16
N ILE A 379 -20.65 -6.92 23.15
CA ILE A 379 -19.25 -7.30 23.35
C ILE A 379 -18.93 -7.29 24.84
N ARG A 380 -17.96 -8.08 25.28
CA ARG A 380 -17.48 -8.04 26.67
C ARG A 380 -16.89 -6.65 26.97
N ALA A 381 -17.17 -6.09 28.13
CA ALA A 381 -16.99 -4.68 28.38
C ALA A 381 -15.51 -4.21 28.44
N ASP A 382 -14.55 -5.12 28.65
CA ASP A 382 -13.11 -4.84 28.58
C ASP A 382 -12.54 -4.76 27.15
N LEU A 383 -13.39 -4.98 26.12
CA LEU A 383 -13.01 -5.04 24.71
C LEU A 383 -13.68 -3.92 23.91
N ASP A 384 -13.11 -3.58 22.76
CA ASP A 384 -13.60 -2.55 21.88
C ASP A 384 -14.00 -3.11 20.52
N VAL A 385 -15.05 -2.52 19.92
CA VAL A 385 -15.53 -2.89 18.60
C VAL A 385 -14.58 -2.36 17.51
N ASN A 386 -14.31 -3.19 16.52
CA ASN A 386 -13.61 -2.86 15.31
C ASN A 386 -14.63 -2.59 14.20
N GLU A 387 -14.76 -1.33 13.81
CA GLU A 387 -15.77 -0.89 12.82
C GLU A 387 -15.55 -1.51 11.44
N ALA A 388 -14.30 -1.73 11.02
CA ALA A 388 -14.01 -2.38 9.74
C ALA A 388 -14.48 -3.86 9.73
N LYS A 389 -14.24 -4.61 10.81
CA LYS A 389 -14.77 -5.98 10.95
C LYS A 389 -16.30 -5.99 11.00
N LEU A 390 -16.89 -5.05 11.73
CA LEU A 390 -18.34 -4.93 11.83
C LEU A 390 -18.97 -4.60 10.47
N ALA A 391 -18.43 -3.64 9.74
CA ALA A 391 -18.87 -3.31 8.38
C ALA A 391 -18.76 -4.51 7.44
N GLY A 392 -17.66 -5.26 7.51
CA GLY A 392 -17.46 -6.49 6.76
C GLY A 392 -18.50 -7.57 7.09
N ALA A 393 -18.78 -7.81 8.37
CA ALA A 393 -19.78 -8.76 8.84
C ALA A 393 -21.20 -8.38 8.37
N LEU A 394 -21.49 -7.09 8.31
CA LEU A 394 -22.77 -6.53 7.87
C LEU A 394 -22.85 -6.30 6.35
N LYS A 395 -21.81 -6.60 5.59
CA LYS A 395 -21.71 -6.28 4.16
C LYS A 395 -22.13 -4.84 3.86
N ALA A 396 -21.74 -3.92 4.74
CA ALA A 396 -22.03 -2.50 4.67
C ALA A 396 -20.83 -1.75 4.05
N SER A 397 -21.10 -0.57 3.46
CA SER A 397 -20.04 0.30 3.00
C SER A 397 -19.30 1.00 4.15
N GLU A 398 -20.04 1.26 5.25
CA GLU A 398 -19.54 1.96 6.43
C GLU A 398 -20.45 1.65 7.63
N VAL A 399 -19.91 1.73 8.82
CA VAL A 399 -20.64 1.77 10.08
C VAL A 399 -20.10 2.90 10.93
N CYS A 400 -20.95 3.54 11.74
CA CYS A 400 -20.53 4.55 12.70
C CYS A 400 -21.36 4.44 13.97
N LEU A 401 -20.75 4.74 15.11
CA LEU A 401 -21.46 4.76 16.39
C LEU A 401 -22.62 5.75 16.30
N ALA A 402 -23.80 5.35 16.75
CA ALA A 402 -24.98 6.19 16.78
C ALA A 402 -24.80 7.32 17.83
N ASP A 403 -25.35 8.48 17.55
CA ASP A 403 -25.37 9.59 18.51
C ASP A 403 -26.44 9.38 19.61
N ASP A 404 -26.39 10.24 20.64
CA ASP A 404 -27.27 10.12 21.80
C ASP A 404 -28.76 10.24 21.44
N GLU A 405 -29.12 11.04 20.43
CA GLU A 405 -30.51 11.18 19.99
C GLU A 405 -30.98 9.93 19.26
N GLU A 406 -30.12 9.35 18.41
CA GLU A 406 -30.37 8.10 17.71
C GLU A 406 -30.51 6.95 18.72
N ILE A 407 -29.57 6.84 19.69
CA ILE A 407 -29.61 5.81 20.73
C ILE A 407 -30.92 5.89 21.53
N LEU A 408 -31.31 7.08 21.96
CA LEU A 408 -32.55 7.26 22.74
C LEU A 408 -33.79 6.85 21.94
N LYS A 409 -33.85 7.17 20.65
CA LYS A 409 -34.97 6.82 19.77
C LYS A 409 -35.05 5.32 19.51
N ILE A 410 -33.91 4.68 19.30
CA ILE A 410 -33.82 3.27 18.85
C ILE A 410 -33.84 2.30 20.03
N ALA A 411 -33.05 2.57 21.07
CA ALA A 411 -32.95 1.69 22.24
C ALA A 411 -33.90 2.07 23.35
N GLN A 412 -34.62 3.20 23.25
CA GLN A 412 -35.52 3.77 24.27
C GLN A 412 -34.83 3.96 25.64
N ALA A 413 -33.52 4.00 25.66
CA ALA A 413 -32.67 4.24 26.82
C ALA A 413 -31.47 5.08 26.44
N PRO A 414 -30.94 5.94 27.34
CA PRO A 414 -29.72 6.65 27.07
C PRO A 414 -28.51 5.70 27.01
N HIS A 415 -27.41 6.17 26.42
CA HIS A 415 -26.16 5.43 26.48
C HIS A 415 -25.80 5.04 27.93
N GLY A 416 -25.07 3.95 28.13
CA GLY A 416 -24.79 3.38 29.44
C GLY A 416 -25.87 2.42 29.96
N PHE A 417 -27.12 2.50 29.46
CA PHE A 417 -28.23 1.66 29.89
C PHE A 417 -28.80 0.77 28.77
N VAL A 418 -28.24 0.83 27.57
CA VAL A 418 -28.64 -0.05 26.46
C VAL A 418 -28.26 -1.49 26.77
N GLY A 419 -29.15 -2.43 26.47
CA GLY A 419 -28.93 -3.85 26.69
C GLY A 419 -29.56 -4.74 25.62
N PRO A 420 -29.12 -6.00 25.48
CA PRO A 420 -29.58 -6.91 24.42
C PRO A 420 -31.04 -7.35 24.57
N LEU A 421 -31.58 -7.40 25.79
CA LEU A 421 -32.92 -7.92 26.05
C LEU A 421 -34.03 -6.97 25.56
N THR A 422 -33.72 -5.69 25.47
CA THR A 422 -34.67 -4.64 25.08
C THR A 422 -34.33 -3.99 23.74
N SER A 423 -33.32 -4.53 23.05
CA SER A 423 -32.91 -3.97 21.76
C SER A 423 -33.97 -4.20 20.69
N LEU A 424 -34.37 -3.13 20.01
CA LEU A 424 -35.23 -3.17 18.84
C LEU A 424 -34.44 -3.45 17.55
N CYS A 425 -33.11 -3.34 17.60
CA CYS A 425 -32.21 -3.61 16.48
C CYS A 425 -31.78 -5.07 16.44
N PRO A 426 -31.42 -5.58 15.24
CA PRO A 426 -30.74 -6.86 15.12
C PRO A 426 -29.45 -6.87 15.94
N ILE A 427 -29.18 -7.96 16.66
CA ILE A 427 -28.04 -8.10 17.54
C ILE A 427 -26.86 -8.72 16.78
N VAL A 428 -25.72 -8.04 16.78
CA VAL A 428 -24.43 -8.60 16.38
C VAL A 428 -23.63 -8.88 17.65
N GLN A 429 -23.30 -10.14 17.86
CA GLN A 429 -22.59 -10.61 19.05
C GLN A 429 -21.13 -10.89 18.71
N ASP A 430 -20.21 -10.30 19.48
CA ASP A 430 -18.81 -10.68 19.45
C ASP A 430 -18.59 -12.05 20.10
N LEU A 431 -17.62 -12.81 19.57
CA LEU A 431 -17.28 -14.14 20.07
C LEU A 431 -16.88 -14.15 21.56
N SER A 432 -16.43 -13.03 22.12
CA SER A 432 -16.09 -12.89 23.54
C SER A 432 -17.27 -13.04 24.49
N VAL A 433 -18.49 -12.93 23.96
CA VAL A 433 -19.73 -13.08 24.75
C VAL A 433 -20.19 -14.54 24.85
N ASN A 434 -19.65 -15.43 23.97
CA ASN A 434 -20.11 -16.84 23.92
C ASN A 434 -19.85 -17.61 25.22
N ASP A 435 -18.77 -17.30 25.94
CA ASP A 435 -18.37 -17.97 27.18
C ASP A 435 -18.73 -17.14 28.42
N MET A 436 -19.55 -16.09 28.26
CA MET A 436 -20.01 -15.28 29.38
C MET A 436 -21.25 -15.92 30.01
N HIS A 437 -21.27 -15.94 31.31
CA HIS A 437 -22.37 -16.44 32.14
C HIS A 437 -22.60 -15.48 33.30
N ASP A 438 -23.82 -15.51 33.85
CA ASP A 438 -24.22 -14.68 34.99
C ASP A 438 -23.88 -13.19 34.78
N ALA A 439 -24.03 -12.70 33.56
CA ALA A 439 -23.52 -11.41 33.13
C ALA A 439 -24.41 -10.25 33.63
N ILE A 440 -23.77 -9.07 33.67
CA ILE A 440 -24.42 -7.79 33.96
C ILE A 440 -24.48 -6.95 32.69
N THR A 441 -25.63 -6.32 32.39
CA THR A 441 -25.77 -5.47 31.18
C THR A 441 -26.80 -4.37 31.41
N GLY A 442 -26.91 -3.40 30.48
CA GLY A 442 -27.95 -2.40 30.52
C GLY A 442 -29.37 -3.01 30.46
N ALA A 443 -30.32 -2.38 31.16
CA ALA A 443 -31.71 -2.86 31.25
C ALA A 443 -32.65 -2.27 30.17
N GLY A 444 -32.16 -1.41 29.26
CA GLY A 444 -32.99 -0.64 28.34
C GLY A 444 -33.86 0.38 29.06
N LYS A 445 -33.47 0.81 30.25
CA LYS A 445 -34.17 1.78 31.09
C LYS A 445 -33.18 2.63 31.83
N ALA A 446 -33.32 3.96 31.74
CA ALA A 446 -32.47 4.89 32.43
C ALA A 446 -32.36 4.62 33.92
N GLY A 447 -31.15 4.55 34.46
CA GLY A 447 -30.89 4.28 35.87
C GLY A 447 -30.99 2.83 36.29
N TYR A 448 -31.04 1.88 35.36
CA TYR A 448 -31.19 0.45 35.68
C TYR A 448 -30.27 -0.44 34.85
N HIS A 449 -29.75 -1.50 35.48
CA HIS A 449 -29.03 -2.60 34.84
C HIS A 449 -29.70 -3.94 35.17
N LEU A 450 -29.39 -4.98 34.41
CA LEU A 450 -29.79 -6.35 34.64
C LEU A 450 -28.62 -7.20 35.12
N LYS A 451 -28.81 -8.02 36.13
CA LYS A 451 -27.91 -9.10 36.57
C LYS A 451 -28.46 -10.46 36.12
N HIS A 452 -27.62 -11.47 36.20
CA HIS A 452 -27.98 -12.87 35.93
C HIS A 452 -28.42 -13.10 34.46
N VAL A 453 -27.80 -12.36 33.54
CA VAL A 453 -28.13 -12.49 32.12
C VAL A 453 -27.30 -13.59 31.49
N GLU A 454 -27.96 -14.50 30.78
CA GLU A 454 -27.36 -15.63 30.06
C GLU A 454 -27.50 -15.46 28.55
N PRO A 455 -26.38 -15.32 27.79
CA PRO A 455 -26.40 -15.40 26.34
C PRO A 455 -27.05 -16.70 25.84
N GLY A 456 -27.89 -16.60 24.81
CA GLY A 456 -28.60 -17.75 24.24
C GLY A 456 -29.86 -18.15 24.98
N ARG A 457 -29.98 -17.86 26.29
CA ARG A 457 -31.22 -18.06 27.06
C ARG A 457 -32.11 -16.80 27.01
N ASP A 458 -31.51 -15.63 27.32
CA ASP A 458 -32.28 -14.40 27.53
C ASP A 458 -32.34 -13.52 26.30
N PHE A 459 -31.39 -13.68 25.37
CA PHE A 459 -31.40 -13.03 24.07
C PHE A 459 -30.73 -13.91 23.02
N THR A 460 -30.99 -13.63 21.73
CA THR A 460 -30.42 -14.37 20.60
C THR A 460 -29.80 -13.40 19.62
N ALA A 461 -28.52 -13.65 19.23
CA ALA A 461 -27.85 -12.88 18.22
C ALA A 461 -28.31 -13.26 16.81
N TRP A 462 -28.38 -12.25 15.92
CA TRP A 462 -28.56 -12.45 14.49
C TRP A 462 -27.26 -12.90 13.82
N ILE A 463 -26.17 -12.23 14.17
CA ILE A 463 -24.82 -12.56 13.71
C ILE A 463 -23.95 -12.77 14.95
N ASN A 464 -23.20 -13.88 14.97
CA ASN A 464 -22.21 -14.17 16.00
C ASN A 464 -20.84 -14.33 15.31
N THR A 465 -19.95 -13.34 15.49
CA THR A 465 -18.67 -13.29 14.79
C THR A 465 -17.66 -12.43 15.55
N ASP A 466 -16.37 -12.52 15.16
CA ASP A 466 -15.31 -11.65 15.68
C ASP A 466 -15.49 -10.23 15.15
N VAL A 467 -15.86 -9.30 16.02
CA VAL A 467 -15.94 -7.86 15.74
C VAL A 467 -15.08 -7.02 16.70
N ARG A 468 -14.23 -7.65 17.50
CA ARG A 468 -13.39 -6.94 18.45
C ARG A 468 -12.10 -6.45 17.83
N THR A 469 -11.56 -5.36 18.38
CA THR A 469 -10.23 -4.85 18.07
C THR A 469 -9.17 -5.69 18.77
N ALA A 470 -8.22 -6.25 18.00
CA ALA A 470 -7.06 -6.91 18.56
C ALA A 470 -6.06 -5.88 19.11
N LYS A 471 -5.41 -6.17 20.24
CA LYS A 471 -4.51 -5.25 20.91
C LYS A 471 -3.24 -5.92 21.44
N GLU A 472 -2.31 -5.10 21.90
CA GLU A 472 -1.08 -5.55 22.60
C GLU A 472 -1.41 -6.55 23.70
N GLY A 473 -0.66 -7.65 23.75
CA GLY A 473 -0.82 -8.70 24.77
C GLY A 473 -1.95 -9.70 24.51
N ASP A 474 -2.80 -9.52 23.49
CA ASP A 474 -3.84 -10.48 23.12
C ASP A 474 -3.24 -11.83 22.70
N THR A 475 -4.01 -12.90 22.89
CA THR A 475 -3.60 -14.23 22.47
C THR A 475 -3.72 -14.40 20.97
N CYS A 476 -2.67 -14.93 20.32
CA CYS A 476 -2.62 -15.15 18.88
C CYS A 476 -3.75 -16.08 18.41
N CYS A 477 -4.40 -15.70 17.32
CA CYS A 477 -5.52 -16.46 16.74
C CYS A 477 -5.11 -17.77 16.05
N THR A 478 -3.80 -18.02 15.86
CA THR A 478 -3.32 -19.24 15.22
C THR A 478 -3.50 -20.42 16.14
N PRO A 479 -4.27 -21.45 15.75
CA PRO A 479 -4.53 -22.62 16.60
C PRO A 479 -3.25 -23.27 17.10
N GLY A 480 -3.16 -23.51 18.41
CA GLY A 480 -1.99 -24.14 19.05
C GLY A 480 -0.74 -23.24 19.19
N CYS A 481 -0.79 -22.01 18.71
CA CYS A 481 0.34 -21.08 18.83
C CYS A 481 0.58 -20.67 20.29
N GLY A 482 -0.43 -20.16 21.00
CA GLY A 482 -0.31 -19.67 22.39
C GLY A 482 0.67 -18.49 22.53
N GLY A 483 1.07 -17.83 21.43
CA GLY A 483 1.87 -16.61 21.45
C GLY A 483 1.01 -15.40 21.82
N LYS A 484 1.66 -14.31 22.25
CA LYS A 484 1.03 -13.03 22.52
C LYS A 484 1.34 -12.05 21.39
N TYR A 485 0.42 -11.12 21.12
CA TYR A 485 0.63 -10.06 20.15
C TYR A 485 1.48 -8.95 20.72
N HIS A 486 2.30 -8.37 19.83
CA HIS A 486 2.85 -7.04 19.99
C HIS A 486 2.38 -6.15 18.85
N THR A 487 2.34 -4.85 19.09
CA THR A 487 1.89 -3.87 18.13
C THR A 487 3.04 -2.97 17.68
N THR A 488 3.02 -2.59 16.43
CA THR A 488 3.96 -1.61 15.86
C THR A 488 3.23 -0.72 14.86
N LYS A 489 3.84 0.39 14.49
CA LYS A 489 3.35 1.23 13.39
C LYS A 489 4.01 0.82 12.09
N GLY A 490 3.29 0.98 10.98
CA GLY A 490 3.78 0.65 9.66
C GLY A 490 3.29 1.58 8.56
N ASN A 491 4.07 1.63 7.48
CA ASN A 491 3.68 2.27 6.22
C ASN A 491 3.38 1.19 5.17
N GLU A 492 2.21 1.28 4.55
CA GLU A 492 1.81 0.44 3.42
C GLU A 492 2.60 0.84 2.17
N LEU A 493 3.42 -0.05 1.64
CA LEU A 493 4.21 0.17 0.43
C LEU A 493 3.54 -0.39 -0.83
N GLY A 494 2.79 -1.45 -0.65
CA GLY A 494 2.05 -2.09 -1.72
C GLY A 494 0.93 -2.97 -1.19
N HIS A 495 -0.06 -3.22 -2.03
CA HIS A 495 -1.27 -3.96 -1.69
C HIS A 495 -1.68 -4.85 -2.86
N ILE A 496 -2.04 -6.08 -2.60
CA ILE A 496 -2.50 -7.05 -3.59
C ILE A 496 -3.89 -7.57 -3.23
N PHE A 497 -4.77 -7.70 -4.25
CA PHE A 497 -6.19 -8.03 -4.05
C PHE A 497 -6.66 -9.15 -4.95
N LYS A 498 -7.54 -10.00 -4.42
CA LYS A 498 -8.39 -10.93 -5.18
C LYS A 498 -9.76 -10.27 -5.37
N LEU A 499 -9.95 -9.51 -6.45
CA LEU A 499 -11.16 -8.71 -6.70
C LEU A 499 -12.38 -9.57 -7.10
N GLY A 500 -12.13 -10.81 -7.54
CA GLY A 500 -13.19 -11.68 -8.05
C GLY A 500 -13.81 -11.14 -9.34
N LYS A 501 -15.13 -11.18 -9.44
CA LYS A 501 -15.87 -10.79 -10.65
C LYS A 501 -16.51 -9.40 -10.57
N LYS A 502 -16.22 -8.62 -9.52
CA LYS A 502 -16.87 -7.33 -9.26
C LYS A 502 -16.86 -6.41 -10.48
N TYR A 503 -15.68 -6.12 -11.03
CA TYR A 503 -15.53 -5.20 -12.18
C TYR A 503 -15.87 -5.85 -13.50
N THR A 504 -15.44 -7.07 -13.72
CA THR A 504 -15.70 -7.78 -14.98
C THR A 504 -17.17 -8.05 -15.20
N GLN A 505 -17.94 -8.34 -14.14
CA GLN A 505 -19.38 -8.55 -14.21
C GLN A 505 -20.14 -7.24 -14.41
N SER A 506 -19.83 -6.19 -13.63
CA SER A 506 -20.53 -4.89 -13.75
C SER A 506 -20.27 -4.21 -15.10
N MET A 507 -19.09 -4.42 -15.70
CA MET A 507 -18.71 -3.87 -17.00
C MET A 507 -18.99 -4.83 -18.17
N GLY A 508 -19.66 -5.98 -17.93
CA GLY A 508 -20.12 -6.91 -18.95
C GLY A 508 -19.02 -7.66 -19.71
N VAL A 509 -17.86 -7.87 -19.09
CA VAL A 509 -16.75 -8.59 -19.72
C VAL A 509 -17.00 -10.09 -19.72
N THR A 510 -17.02 -10.71 -20.91
CA THR A 510 -17.22 -12.14 -21.08
C THR A 510 -16.23 -12.74 -22.08
N TYR A 511 -15.99 -14.02 -21.94
CA TYR A 511 -15.21 -14.84 -22.89
C TYR A 511 -15.90 -16.20 -23.10
N LEU A 512 -15.55 -16.91 -24.16
CA LEU A 512 -16.01 -18.28 -24.37
C LEU A 512 -15.11 -19.25 -23.65
N ASP A 513 -15.70 -20.07 -22.77
CA ASP A 513 -15.02 -21.15 -22.07
C ASP A 513 -14.67 -22.34 -22.99
N GLU A 514 -14.12 -23.41 -22.45
CA GLU A 514 -13.72 -24.62 -23.19
C GLU A 514 -14.92 -25.33 -23.86
N ASN A 515 -16.13 -25.09 -23.37
CA ASN A 515 -17.38 -25.66 -23.88
C ASN A 515 -18.14 -24.69 -24.80
N GLY A 516 -17.55 -23.53 -25.12
CA GLY A 516 -18.19 -22.49 -25.93
C GLY A 516 -19.28 -21.69 -25.22
N LYS A 517 -19.37 -21.75 -23.90
CA LYS A 517 -20.30 -20.96 -23.10
C LYS A 517 -19.66 -19.64 -22.67
N ALA A 518 -20.51 -18.61 -22.58
CA ALA A 518 -20.07 -17.32 -22.05
C ALA A 518 -19.76 -17.44 -20.56
N ALA A 519 -18.56 -17.01 -20.17
CA ALA A 519 -18.06 -16.98 -18.80
C ALA A 519 -17.50 -15.58 -18.48
N VAL A 520 -17.53 -15.20 -17.20
CA VAL A 520 -17.01 -13.93 -16.69
C VAL A 520 -15.65 -14.19 -16.05
N PRO A 521 -14.56 -13.50 -16.46
CA PRO A 521 -13.24 -13.70 -15.90
C PRO A 521 -13.14 -13.17 -14.46
N THR A 522 -12.31 -13.82 -13.66
CA THR A 522 -11.96 -13.40 -12.29
C THR A 522 -10.76 -12.46 -12.35
N MET A 523 -10.80 -11.37 -11.60
CA MET A 523 -9.81 -10.29 -11.64
C MET A 523 -9.00 -10.21 -10.35
N GLY A 524 -7.70 -9.92 -10.47
CA GLY A 524 -6.83 -9.48 -9.40
C GLY A 524 -6.26 -8.10 -9.68
N CYS A 525 -5.89 -7.34 -8.63
CA CYS A 525 -5.10 -6.13 -8.77
C CYS A 525 -3.95 -6.06 -7.78
N TYR A 526 -2.89 -5.36 -8.17
CA TYR A 526 -1.60 -5.37 -7.48
C TYR A 526 -1.01 -3.97 -7.56
N GLY A 527 -0.94 -3.23 -6.43
CA GLY A 527 -0.52 -1.84 -6.38
C GLY A 527 0.75 -1.61 -5.56
N ILE A 528 1.67 -0.79 -6.06
CA ILE A 528 2.84 -0.26 -5.33
C ILE A 528 2.87 1.26 -5.52
N GLY A 529 2.88 2.02 -4.42
CA GLY A 529 3.06 3.47 -4.45
C GLY A 529 4.55 3.81 -4.61
N VAL A 530 5.00 4.13 -5.84
CA VAL A 530 6.42 4.33 -6.15
C VAL A 530 7.01 5.50 -5.35
N ASP A 531 6.27 6.60 -5.24
CA ASP A 531 6.66 7.78 -4.45
C ASP A 531 6.78 7.45 -2.97
N ARG A 532 5.81 6.71 -2.43
CA ARG A 532 5.80 6.26 -1.03
C ARG A 532 6.97 5.31 -0.73
N VAL A 533 7.28 4.40 -1.65
CA VAL A 533 8.44 3.50 -1.54
C VAL A 533 9.73 4.31 -1.47
N LEU A 534 9.93 5.29 -2.35
CA LEU A 534 11.12 6.15 -2.34
C LEU A 534 11.24 6.93 -1.01
N ALA A 535 10.14 7.52 -0.54
CA ALA A 535 10.11 8.21 0.75
C ALA A 535 10.42 7.26 1.91
N SER A 536 9.89 6.03 1.89
CA SER A 536 10.12 5.03 2.93
C SER A 536 11.56 4.50 2.94
N ILE A 537 12.24 4.43 1.79
CA ILE A 537 13.68 4.15 1.74
C ILE A 537 14.44 5.21 2.54
N ILE A 538 14.16 6.50 2.29
CA ILE A 538 14.85 7.60 2.98
C ILE A 538 14.47 7.65 4.46
N GLU A 539 13.21 7.36 4.80
CA GLU A 539 12.76 7.28 6.20
C GLU A 539 13.45 6.15 6.97
N SER A 540 13.75 5.03 6.30
CA SER A 540 14.41 3.88 6.92
C SER A 540 15.93 4.00 6.95
N PHE A 541 16.51 4.76 6.01
CA PHE A 541 17.96 4.83 5.82
C PHE A 541 18.45 6.28 5.82
N HIS A 542 18.67 6.81 7.01
CA HIS A 542 19.25 8.14 7.23
C HIS A 542 19.99 8.21 8.56
N ASP A 543 20.80 9.25 8.72
CA ASP A 543 21.42 9.69 9.96
C ASP A 543 21.27 11.21 10.14
N ASP A 544 21.86 11.79 11.17
CA ASP A 544 21.82 13.23 11.45
C ASP A 544 22.44 14.08 10.34
N LYS A 545 23.32 13.51 9.51
CA LYS A 545 23.99 14.21 8.42
C LYS A 545 23.20 14.20 7.11
N GLY A 546 22.41 13.17 6.86
CA GLY A 546 21.66 13.03 5.61
C GLY A 546 21.23 11.61 5.30
N ILE A 547 20.99 11.33 4.03
CA ILE A 547 20.48 10.05 3.54
C ILE A 547 21.59 8.99 3.53
N LEU A 548 21.20 7.73 3.73
CA LEU A 548 22.03 6.52 3.63
C LEU A 548 21.49 5.61 2.52
N TRP A 549 21.67 5.98 1.26
CA TRP A 549 21.08 5.23 0.16
C TRP A 549 21.55 3.77 0.08
N PRO A 550 20.62 2.81 -0.10
CA PRO A 550 20.99 1.51 -0.69
C PRO A 550 21.63 1.71 -2.06
N MET A 551 22.67 0.94 -2.37
CA MET A 551 23.44 1.07 -3.63
C MET A 551 22.57 0.97 -4.89
N THR A 552 21.47 0.23 -4.82
CA THR A 552 20.52 0.03 -5.92
C THR A 552 19.67 1.26 -6.25
N THR A 553 19.49 2.18 -5.29
CA THR A 553 18.56 3.32 -5.41
C THR A 553 19.25 4.68 -5.34
N ALA A 554 20.51 4.72 -4.95
CA ALA A 554 21.28 5.96 -4.89
C ALA A 554 21.24 6.72 -6.23
N PRO A 555 21.05 8.05 -6.25
CA PRO A 555 21.05 8.85 -7.48
C PRO A 555 22.31 8.66 -8.32
N PHE A 556 23.45 8.57 -7.65
CA PHE A 556 24.74 8.11 -8.16
C PHE A 556 25.37 7.19 -7.12
N GLN A 557 26.13 6.20 -7.58
CA GLN A 557 26.81 5.24 -6.70
C GLN A 557 28.05 5.84 -6.04
N VAL A 558 28.73 6.73 -6.78
CA VAL A 558 29.99 7.34 -6.38
C VAL A 558 29.94 8.85 -6.57
N ALA A 559 30.42 9.60 -5.57
CA ALA A 559 30.73 11.03 -5.69
C ALA A 559 32.25 11.25 -5.64
N ILE A 560 32.82 11.91 -6.64
CA ILE A 560 34.22 12.35 -6.65
C ILE A 560 34.27 13.81 -6.24
N VAL A 561 35.00 14.12 -5.16
CA VAL A 561 35.05 15.44 -4.53
C VAL A 561 36.51 15.91 -4.47
N PRO A 562 37.02 16.60 -5.49
CA PRO A 562 38.29 17.30 -5.39
C PRO A 562 38.16 18.49 -4.45
N ILE A 563 39.15 18.67 -3.55
CA ILE A 563 39.22 19.81 -2.62
C ILE A 563 39.18 21.13 -3.39
N LYS A 564 39.95 21.18 -4.50
CA LYS A 564 39.85 22.20 -5.54
C LYS A 564 39.80 21.50 -6.89
N TYR A 565 38.99 22.00 -7.80
CA TYR A 565 38.93 21.45 -9.15
C TYR A 565 39.89 22.22 -10.08
N ASP A 566 41.20 22.13 -9.77
CA ASP A 566 42.28 22.70 -10.54
C ASP A 566 43.56 21.84 -10.47
N GLY A 567 44.56 22.07 -11.35
CA GLY A 567 45.85 21.41 -11.36
C GLY A 567 45.78 19.88 -11.26
N GLN A 568 46.68 19.29 -10.46
CA GLN A 568 46.79 17.84 -10.28
C GLN A 568 45.54 17.19 -9.67
N MET A 569 44.84 17.91 -8.79
CA MET A 569 43.57 17.39 -8.24
C MET A 569 42.49 17.25 -9.30
N LYS A 570 42.43 18.20 -10.26
CA LYS A 570 41.52 18.11 -11.41
C LYS A 570 41.89 16.94 -12.31
N GLU A 571 43.17 16.77 -12.66
CA GLU A 571 43.63 15.68 -13.50
C GLU A 571 43.30 14.30 -12.87
N ALA A 572 43.59 14.14 -11.59
CA ALA A 572 43.27 12.91 -10.84
C ALA A 572 41.77 12.64 -10.77
N ALA A 573 40.95 13.69 -10.52
CA ALA A 573 39.49 13.56 -10.45
C ALA A 573 38.85 13.22 -11.82
N ASP A 574 39.29 13.87 -12.89
CA ASP A 574 38.84 13.59 -14.27
C ASP A 574 39.25 12.18 -14.70
N ARG A 575 40.44 11.70 -14.35
CA ARG A 575 40.89 10.34 -14.61
C ARG A 575 39.98 9.30 -13.90
N LEU A 576 39.74 9.46 -12.59
CA LEU A 576 38.85 8.57 -11.82
C LEU A 576 37.44 8.58 -12.40
N TYR A 577 36.95 9.76 -12.79
CA TYR A 577 35.64 9.92 -13.40
C TYR A 577 35.52 9.11 -14.70
N GLU A 578 36.50 9.19 -15.59
CA GLU A 578 36.56 8.40 -16.81
C GLU A 578 36.67 6.90 -16.56
N GLU A 579 37.59 6.48 -15.67
CA GLU A 579 37.83 5.06 -15.38
C GLU A 579 36.59 4.39 -14.79
N LEU A 580 35.96 5.01 -13.78
CA LEU A 580 34.73 4.47 -13.15
C LEU A 580 33.55 4.48 -14.10
N THR A 581 33.41 5.53 -14.91
CA THR A 581 32.36 5.58 -15.94
C THR A 581 32.53 4.47 -16.98
N ASN A 582 33.74 4.24 -17.43
CA ASN A 582 34.06 3.17 -18.39
C ASN A 582 33.83 1.78 -17.77
N ALA A 583 33.92 1.65 -16.44
CA ALA A 583 33.55 0.45 -15.70
C ALA A 583 32.03 0.27 -15.50
N GLY A 584 31.21 1.20 -15.98
CA GLY A 584 29.76 1.14 -15.87
C GLY A 584 29.21 1.63 -14.53
N ILE A 585 30.00 2.37 -13.75
CA ILE A 585 29.59 2.93 -12.46
C ILE A 585 29.00 4.33 -12.66
N GLU A 586 27.93 4.63 -11.97
CA GLU A 586 27.28 5.95 -11.99
C GLU A 586 28.02 6.92 -11.08
N VAL A 587 28.64 7.93 -11.66
CA VAL A 587 29.53 8.86 -10.96
C VAL A 587 29.03 10.31 -11.06
N LEU A 588 29.03 11.01 -9.94
CA LEU A 588 28.93 12.48 -9.88
C LEU A 588 30.30 13.07 -9.57
N LEU A 589 30.78 13.99 -10.39
CA LEU A 589 32.00 14.77 -10.13
C LEU A 589 31.63 16.16 -9.63
N ASP A 590 32.09 16.53 -8.43
CA ASP A 590 31.87 17.87 -7.88
C ASP A 590 32.96 18.86 -8.38
N ASP A 591 32.69 19.44 -9.54
CA ASP A 591 33.55 20.40 -10.22
C ASP A 591 33.30 21.85 -9.80
N ARG A 592 32.44 22.11 -8.78
CA ARG A 592 32.15 23.47 -8.31
C ARG A 592 33.35 24.14 -7.66
N ALA A 593 33.38 25.48 -7.76
CA ALA A 593 34.38 26.32 -7.09
C ALA A 593 34.01 26.63 -5.61
N GLU A 594 33.29 25.69 -4.94
CA GLU A 594 32.85 25.85 -3.57
C GLU A 594 33.92 25.46 -2.55
N ARG A 595 33.73 25.96 -1.30
CA ARG A 595 34.58 25.57 -0.16
C ARG A 595 34.46 24.08 0.14
N PRO A 596 35.53 23.38 0.53
CA PRO A 596 35.50 21.95 0.80
C PRO A 596 34.39 21.53 1.78
N GLY A 597 34.18 22.30 2.86
CA GLY A 597 33.14 22.02 3.85
C GLY A 597 31.72 22.05 3.26
N VAL A 598 31.45 22.94 2.29
CA VAL A 598 30.15 22.99 1.58
C VAL A 598 30.00 21.73 0.73
N LYS A 599 31.02 21.38 -0.07
CA LYS A 599 31.00 20.16 -0.89
C LYS A 599 30.74 18.91 -0.04
N PHE A 600 31.44 18.72 1.08
CA PHE A 600 31.28 17.56 1.95
C PHE A 600 29.90 17.51 2.59
N ASN A 601 29.38 18.64 3.08
CA ASN A 601 28.05 18.69 3.67
C ASN A 601 26.96 18.35 2.65
N ASP A 602 27.08 18.85 1.41
CA ASP A 602 26.13 18.52 0.35
C ASP A 602 26.17 17.02 0.00
N MET A 603 27.39 16.44 -0.13
CA MET A 603 27.53 15.02 -0.46
C MET A 603 27.04 14.11 0.66
N ASP A 604 27.27 14.48 1.92
CA ASP A 604 26.78 13.74 3.08
C ASP A 604 25.25 13.87 3.24
N LEU A 605 24.69 15.07 2.98
CA LEU A 605 23.24 15.31 2.99
C LEU A 605 22.52 14.52 1.89
N ILE A 606 23.02 14.57 0.65
CA ILE A 606 22.45 13.81 -0.48
C ILE A 606 22.67 12.31 -0.27
N GLY A 607 23.79 11.92 0.36
CA GLY A 607 24.02 10.57 0.85
C GLY A 607 24.58 9.59 -0.18
N PHE A 608 25.47 10.01 -1.07
CA PHE A 608 26.09 9.09 -2.04
C PHE A 608 26.82 7.94 -1.34
N PRO A 609 26.60 6.66 -1.72
CA PRO A 609 27.13 5.50 -1.01
C PRO A 609 28.65 5.47 -0.89
N VAL A 610 29.36 5.91 -1.93
CA VAL A 610 30.83 6.00 -1.94
C VAL A 610 31.25 7.43 -2.26
N ARG A 611 32.14 7.98 -1.44
CA ARG A 611 32.81 9.27 -1.71
C ARG A 611 34.29 9.06 -1.92
N ILE A 612 34.82 9.60 -3.03
CA ILE A 612 36.25 9.69 -3.31
C ILE A 612 36.67 11.14 -3.11
N THR A 613 37.56 11.42 -2.15
CA THR A 613 38.11 12.76 -1.92
C THR A 613 39.50 12.84 -2.54
N VAL A 614 39.69 13.84 -3.41
CA VAL A 614 40.99 14.12 -4.03
C VAL A 614 41.56 15.40 -3.41
N GLY A 615 42.59 15.25 -2.59
CA GLY A 615 43.27 16.33 -1.89
C GLY A 615 44.75 16.38 -2.20
N ASP A 616 45.30 17.59 -2.36
CA ASP A 616 46.70 17.84 -2.71
C ASP A 616 47.70 17.19 -1.74
N LYS A 617 47.32 17.17 -0.43
CA LYS A 617 48.18 16.58 0.62
C LYS A 617 48.28 15.07 0.54
N ASN A 618 47.32 14.41 -0.07
CA ASN A 618 47.19 12.94 -0.11
C ASN A 618 47.71 12.38 -1.43
N LEU A 619 47.79 13.17 -2.50
CA LEU A 619 48.32 12.71 -3.79
C LEU A 619 49.74 12.15 -3.64
N PRO A 620 50.03 10.97 -4.24
CA PRO A 620 49.25 10.23 -5.24
C PRO A 620 48.18 9.28 -4.66
N ASN A 621 47.82 9.38 -3.42
CA ASN A 621 46.68 8.63 -2.84
C ASN A 621 45.40 9.46 -2.85
N VAL A 622 44.25 8.78 -2.80
CA VAL A 622 42.94 9.39 -2.63
C VAL A 622 42.23 8.76 -1.44
N GLU A 623 41.34 9.51 -0.81
CA GLU A 623 40.50 8.98 0.27
C GLU A 623 39.22 8.38 -0.30
N VAL A 624 38.98 7.10 -0.03
CA VAL A 624 37.72 6.41 -0.36
C VAL A 624 36.96 6.15 0.92
N LYS A 625 35.72 6.64 0.99
CA LYS A 625 34.85 6.52 2.17
C LYS A 625 33.48 5.99 1.79
N LEU A 626 33.02 4.94 2.50
CA LEU A 626 31.62 4.56 2.47
C LEU A 626 30.79 5.51 3.33
N ARG A 627 29.60 5.89 2.86
CA ARG A 627 28.70 6.82 3.57
C ARG A 627 28.26 6.26 4.93
N SER A 628 28.14 4.95 5.05
CA SER A 628 27.79 4.23 6.28
C SER A 628 28.93 4.06 7.28
N GLU A 629 30.19 4.36 6.88
CA GLU A 629 31.36 4.21 7.73
C GLU A 629 31.88 5.57 8.24
N GLN A 630 32.58 5.56 9.38
CA GLN A 630 33.17 6.79 9.93
C GLN A 630 34.53 7.10 9.30
N ASP A 631 35.33 6.09 9.02
CA ASP A 631 36.70 6.22 8.56
C ASP A 631 36.81 6.13 7.04
N ALA A 632 37.77 6.86 6.50
CA ALA A 632 38.15 6.80 5.10
C ALA A 632 39.44 5.97 4.93
N GLN A 633 39.53 5.25 3.81
CA GLN A 633 40.73 4.50 3.43
C GLN A 633 41.57 5.32 2.43
N LEU A 634 42.88 5.40 2.67
CA LEU A 634 43.81 5.96 1.71
C LEU A 634 44.20 4.88 0.69
N ILE A 635 43.89 5.12 -0.57
CA ILE A 635 44.14 4.17 -1.68
C ILE A 635 45.00 4.88 -2.75
N PRO A 636 46.07 4.22 -3.26
CA PRO A 636 46.80 4.76 -4.41
C PRO A 636 45.87 5.05 -5.59
N LEU A 637 46.03 6.22 -6.23
CA LEU A 637 45.19 6.68 -7.35
C LEU A 637 45.08 5.63 -8.46
N GLU A 638 46.15 4.91 -8.74
CA GLU A 638 46.21 3.87 -9.77
C GLU A 638 45.33 2.64 -9.47
N ASN A 639 45.00 2.42 -8.19
CA ASN A 639 44.19 1.28 -7.73
C ASN A 639 42.75 1.67 -7.31
N ALA A 640 42.49 2.98 -7.23
CA ALA A 640 41.27 3.50 -6.62
C ALA A 640 40.01 3.14 -7.40
N SER A 641 40.03 3.25 -8.73
CA SER A 641 38.91 2.92 -9.61
C SER A 641 38.55 1.42 -9.53
N ALA A 642 39.54 0.51 -9.53
CA ALA A 642 39.32 -0.93 -9.40
C ALA A 642 38.72 -1.29 -8.03
N LYS A 643 39.28 -0.68 -6.95
CA LYS A 643 38.78 -0.93 -5.59
C LYS A 643 37.33 -0.44 -5.38
N VAL A 644 37.02 0.75 -5.90
CA VAL A 644 35.67 1.30 -5.84
C VAL A 644 34.67 0.46 -6.66
N ALA A 645 35.09 -0.03 -7.83
CA ALA A 645 34.27 -0.93 -8.64
C ALA A 645 33.97 -2.26 -7.90
N GLU A 646 34.95 -2.80 -7.18
CA GLU A 646 34.77 -3.98 -6.32
C GLU A 646 33.74 -3.73 -5.21
N ILE A 647 33.85 -2.58 -4.51
CA ILE A 647 32.92 -2.16 -3.45
C ILE A 647 31.50 -2.04 -4.00
N VAL A 648 31.31 -1.29 -5.09
CA VAL A 648 29.98 -1.10 -5.70
C VAL A 648 29.35 -2.43 -6.10
N LYS A 649 30.15 -3.32 -6.72
CA LYS A 649 29.69 -4.65 -7.11
C LYS A 649 29.25 -5.48 -5.91
N ALA A 650 30.05 -5.53 -4.86
CA ALA A 650 29.75 -6.29 -3.64
C ALA A 650 28.47 -5.78 -2.96
N GLU A 651 28.27 -4.46 -2.88
CA GLU A 651 27.05 -3.87 -2.31
C GLU A 651 25.80 -4.16 -3.18
N LEU A 652 25.92 -4.13 -4.50
CA LEU A 652 24.84 -4.51 -5.40
C LEU A 652 24.47 -6.01 -5.29
N GLU A 653 25.46 -6.88 -5.13
CA GLU A 653 25.24 -8.33 -4.99
C GLU A 653 24.48 -8.66 -3.70
N LYS A 654 24.73 -7.97 -2.58
CA LYS A 654 23.98 -8.16 -1.32
C LYS A 654 22.48 -7.94 -1.48
N LEU A 655 22.09 -7.00 -2.33
CA LEU A 655 20.68 -6.63 -2.52
C LEU A 655 20.00 -7.42 -3.65
N ASN A 656 20.74 -7.82 -4.68
CA ASN A 656 20.19 -8.52 -5.85
C ASN A 656 20.25 -10.06 -5.73
N GLY A 657 20.93 -10.59 -4.71
CA GLY A 657 21.15 -12.02 -4.49
C GLY A 657 19.99 -12.82 -3.93
#